data_eb05761847e019bb0240b178143af287
#
_entry.id   eb05761847e019bb0240b178143af287
#
_cell.length_a   1.000
_cell.length_b   1.000
_cell.length_c   1.000
_cell.angle_alpha   90.00
_cell.angle_beta   90.00
_cell.angle_gamma   90.00
#
_symmetry.space_group_name_H-M   'P 1'
#
loop_
_entity.id
_entity.type
_entity.pdbx_description
1 polymer ?
#
loop_
_entity_poly.entity_id
_entity_poly.type
_entity_poly.pdbx_seq_one_letter_code
_entity_poly.pdbx_strand_id
1 'polypeptide(L)'
;MSESAHPFLEHDFHLRWSRLVPEAIEPDIREALGRAQKAIDALSGDFDPSALTFENTLLELERATEDLSMAWGRVGHLDSVRNSEALRAAHNAVLPEVTQFYSRIPLNDGLWKRIKAYADSQDAATLTGVQKRFLEETVRDFISSGADLPEAEKQRLEEVQSELARITQKFSENVLDSTNAWELVLEDDSRLAGLPETARGVLRAEAAAKGLGTDEAPVYRITLKAPVYFPVLEYADDASLREEVWRGSITVGHSGEYDNSSLIWEILALRHERAELLGHAHFADQVLEERMAGSGEAALKFVEDLATRTKPYFARDIDELTNFRHRHEPASGGLFQPWDVAYWSEKLRKENYDFDEEEVRPYFAIGEVIEGMFRLTEQVFGFKITERQTAYAKPGEKPESDGVEVWHPEVRFYDLHDARSGDLLGSFYADWHPREEKRGGAWMNYLRTGLPPVEEKPREPHLGLICGNLTPSSKDKPALLTHREVETVFHEFGHLLHHLLGEVEIKSLNGVKVVWDFVELPSQIMENFCWSRVSLDFFAKHYETGEPIPESLFQKMLGARNFQSAMAQMRQLAFGKMDLDLHIQHYQKPDDGDLDRIVREILDGYLMPLAIHPPTMARRFTHLFASATGYAAGYYSYKWAEVLDADAFTRFAGAGVISHEVGREFRDKILSRGNSAQAAE
;
A
#
# COMPACT_ATOMS: atom_id res chain seq x y z
N MET A 1 -35.80 -7.91 10.79
CA MET A 1 -35.32 -6.54 10.99
C MET A 1 -35.65 -5.78 9.73
N SER A 2 -36.21 -4.56 9.79
CA SER A 2 -36.42 -3.74 8.60
C SER A 2 -35.06 -3.44 7.98
N GLU A 3 -34.93 -3.64 6.68
CA GLU A 3 -33.69 -3.28 5.97
C GLU A 3 -33.43 -1.79 6.18
N SER A 4 -32.21 -1.43 6.59
CA SER A 4 -31.79 -0.04 6.77
C SER A 4 -31.89 0.71 5.44
N ALA A 5 -32.37 1.94 5.49
CA ALA A 5 -32.40 2.83 4.32
C ALA A 5 -30.98 3.28 3.89
N HIS A 6 -29.98 3.14 4.79
CA HIS A 6 -28.60 3.61 4.61
C HIS A 6 -27.59 2.46 4.79
N PRO A 7 -27.34 1.63 3.77
CA PRO A 7 -26.47 0.46 3.88
C PRO A 7 -25.00 0.77 4.20
N PHE A 8 -24.44 1.90 3.75
CA PHE A 8 -23.08 2.30 4.10
C PHE A 8 -22.91 2.70 5.57
N LEU A 9 -24.01 2.99 6.29
CA LEU A 9 -24.02 3.38 7.71
C LEU A 9 -24.35 2.22 8.67
N GLU A 10 -24.48 0.99 8.16
CA GLU A 10 -24.74 -0.16 9.02
C GLU A 10 -23.52 -0.49 9.88
N HIS A 11 -23.75 -0.78 11.18
CA HIS A 11 -22.67 -1.10 12.14
C HIS A 11 -22.40 -2.60 12.27
N ASP A 12 -23.02 -3.42 11.41
CA ASP A 12 -22.79 -4.86 11.40
C ASP A 12 -21.28 -5.15 11.23
N PHE A 13 -20.75 -6.08 12.02
CA PHE A 13 -19.35 -6.47 11.93
C PHE A 13 -19.06 -7.18 10.60
N HIS A 14 -19.95 -8.06 10.15
CA HIS A 14 -19.90 -8.66 8.83
C HIS A 14 -20.68 -7.78 7.85
N LEU A 15 -19.98 -7.17 6.92
CA LEU A 15 -20.57 -6.24 5.95
C LEU A 15 -21.41 -6.98 4.91
N ARG A 16 -22.52 -6.37 4.50
CA ARG A 16 -23.38 -6.85 3.43
C ARG A 16 -23.01 -6.16 2.12
N TRP A 17 -21.93 -6.63 1.49
CA TRP A 17 -21.33 -6.02 0.30
C TRP A 17 -22.28 -5.91 -0.90
N SER A 18 -23.24 -6.83 -1.01
CA SER A 18 -24.26 -6.81 -2.06
C SER A 18 -25.18 -5.59 -1.96
N ARG A 19 -25.34 -5.01 -0.76
CA ARG A 19 -26.17 -3.82 -0.52
C ARG A 19 -25.41 -2.51 -0.76
N LEU A 20 -24.09 -2.55 -0.81
CA LEU A 20 -23.27 -1.37 -1.04
C LEU A 20 -23.20 -1.07 -2.54
N VAL A 21 -24.26 -0.45 -3.04
CA VAL A 21 -24.45 -0.12 -4.46
C VAL A 21 -24.15 1.36 -4.73
N PRO A 22 -23.76 1.74 -5.96
CA PRO A 22 -23.42 3.12 -6.30
C PRO A 22 -24.53 4.13 -5.96
N GLU A 23 -25.80 3.75 -6.14
CA GLU A 23 -26.96 4.61 -5.91
C GLU A 23 -27.14 4.98 -4.42
N ALA A 24 -26.58 4.19 -3.50
CA ALA A 24 -26.64 4.46 -2.07
C ALA A 24 -25.50 5.36 -1.58
N ILE A 25 -24.44 5.58 -2.34
CA ILE A 25 -23.26 6.34 -1.91
C ILE A 25 -23.63 7.78 -1.55
N GLU A 26 -24.19 8.53 -2.50
CA GLU A 26 -24.51 9.93 -2.26
C GLU A 26 -25.46 10.15 -1.08
N PRO A 27 -26.63 9.47 -0.98
CA PRO A 27 -27.53 9.68 0.14
C PRO A 27 -26.93 9.28 1.49
N ASP A 28 -26.17 8.18 1.56
CA ASP A 28 -25.59 7.70 2.80
C ASP A 28 -24.44 8.58 3.29
N ILE A 29 -23.55 9.00 2.37
CA ILE A 29 -22.45 9.91 2.72
C ILE A 29 -22.97 11.28 3.16
N ARG A 30 -24.01 11.83 2.50
CA ARG A 30 -24.61 13.11 2.93
C ARG A 30 -25.35 12.98 4.26
N GLU A 31 -25.98 11.85 4.54
CA GLU A 31 -26.56 11.58 5.86
C GLU A 31 -25.46 11.52 6.94
N ALA A 32 -24.35 10.81 6.68
CA ALA A 32 -23.20 10.74 7.58
C ALA A 32 -22.57 12.11 7.83
N LEU A 33 -22.39 12.91 6.76
CA LEU A 33 -21.92 14.30 6.85
C LEU A 33 -22.83 15.15 7.73
N GLY A 34 -24.15 15.03 7.54
CA GLY A 34 -25.14 15.77 8.35
C GLY A 34 -25.07 15.40 9.84
N ARG A 35 -24.89 14.11 10.16
CA ARG A 35 -24.70 13.66 11.56
C ARG A 35 -23.40 14.18 12.15
N ALA A 36 -22.29 14.02 11.43
CA ALA A 36 -20.99 14.48 11.86
C ALA A 36 -20.94 16.01 12.05
N GLN A 37 -21.50 16.79 11.11
CA GLN A 37 -21.58 18.23 11.23
C GLN A 37 -22.36 18.66 12.47
N LYS A 38 -23.52 18.03 12.73
CA LYS A 38 -24.30 18.31 13.93
C LYS A 38 -23.54 18.02 15.23
N ALA A 39 -22.74 16.96 15.27
CA ALA A 39 -21.88 16.63 16.41
C ALA A 39 -20.75 17.67 16.59
N ILE A 40 -20.09 18.07 15.51
CA ILE A 40 -19.07 19.12 15.53
C ILE A 40 -19.65 20.47 15.95
N ASP A 41 -20.83 20.84 15.44
CA ASP A 41 -21.51 22.08 15.85
C ASP A 41 -21.85 22.09 17.34
N ALA A 42 -22.27 20.95 17.90
CA ALA A 42 -22.52 20.81 19.32
C ALA A 42 -21.24 20.96 20.18
N LEU A 43 -20.12 20.41 19.71
CA LEU A 43 -18.81 20.56 20.36
C LEU A 43 -18.26 22.00 20.24
N SER A 44 -18.55 22.68 19.15
CA SER A 44 -18.06 24.04 18.86
C SER A 44 -18.88 25.13 19.55
N GLY A 45 -20.05 24.78 20.12
CA GLY A 45 -20.94 25.70 20.81
C GLY A 45 -20.39 26.20 22.15
N ASP A 46 -21.19 27.00 22.84
CA ASP A 46 -20.86 27.51 24.16
C ASP A 46 -20.61 26.37 25.18
N PHE A 47 -19.59 26.51 25.99
CA PHE A 47 -19.23 25.52 26.99
C PHE A 47 -18.76 26.18 28.31
N ASP A 48 -18.92 25.47 29.41
CA ASP A 48 -18.34 25.83 30.70
C ASP A 48 -16.93 25.20 30.81
N PRO A 49 -15.84 26.01 30.83
CA PRO A 49 -14.48 25.47 30.95
C PRO A 49 -14.26 24.57 32.17
N SER A 50 -15.02 24.78 33.27
CA SER A 50 -14.91 23.98 34.48
C SER A 50 -15.57 22.59 34.38
N ALA A 51 -16.40 22.37 33.36
CA ALA A 51 -17.11 21.12 33.11
C ALA A 51 -16.44 20.24 32.03
N LEU A 52 -15.31 20.69 31.46
CA LEU A 52 -14.61 19.93 30.42
C LEU A 52 -13.91 18.71 31.04
N THR A 53 -14.05 17.58 30.33
CA THR A 53 -13.42 16.31 30.69
C THR A 53 -12.83 15.67 29.43
N PHE A 54 -11.95 14.69 29.63
CA PHE A 54 -11.42 13.85 28.52
C PHE A 54 -12.55 13.25 27.67
N GLU A 55 -13.55 12.71 28.31
CA GLU A 55 -14.71 12.07 27.65
C GLU A 55 -15.50 13.04 26.80
N ASN A 56 -15.95 14.19 27.35
CA ASN A 56 -16.84 15.11 26.66
C ASN A 56 -16.12 16.09 25.71
N THR A 57 -14.81 15.99 25.57
CA THR A 57 -14.03 16.85 24.70
C THR A 57 -13.30 16.02 23.64
N LEU A 58 -12.34 15.17 24.04
CA LEU A 58 -11.50 14.44 23.07
C LEU A 58 -12.18 13.18 22.53
N LEU A 59 -12.77 12.35 23.41
CA LEU A 59 -13.45 11.13 22.92
C LEU A 59 -14.74 11.44 22.18
N GLU A 60 -15.44 12.51 22.54
CA GLU A 60 -16.62 12.93 21.79
C GLU A 60 -16.25 13.47 20.41
N LEU A 61 -15.09 14.16 20.26
CA LEU A 61 -14.56 14.57 18.97
C LEU A 61 -14.21 13.35 18.10
N GLU A 62 -13.56 12.33 18.66
CA GLU A 62 -13.27 11.08 17.95
C GLU A 62 -14.54 10.40 17.43
N ARG A 63 -15.58 10.32 18.27
CA ARG A 63 -16.88 9.72 17.92
C ARG A 63 -17.67 10.52 16.89
N ALA A 64 -17.50 11.84 16.88
CA ALA A 64 -18.26 12.74 15.99
C ALA A 64 -18.13 12.40 14.51
N THR A 65 -17.01 11.82 14.11
CA THR A 65 -16.71 11.48 12.71
C THR A 65 -16.69 9.98 12.41
N GLU A 66 -16.97 9.11 13.38
CA GLU A 66 -16.82 7.65 13.24
C GLU A 66 -17.72 7.08 12.13
N ASP A 67 -19.01 7.45 12.09
CA ASP A 67 -19.96 6.99 11.05
C ASP A 67 -19.50 7.41 9.65
N LEU A 68 -19.07 8.66 9.50
CA LEU A 68 -18.60 9.18 8.23
C LEU A 68 -17.31 8.48 7.78
N SER A 69 -16.34 8.34 8.70
CA SER A 69 -15.07 7.67 8.42
C SER A 69 -15.29 6.22 7.98
N MET A 70 -16.17 5.50 8.66
CA MET A 70 -16.52 4.13 8.32
C MET A 70 -17.20 4.02 6.95
N ALA A 71 -18.18 4.85 6.67
CA ALA A 71 -18.91 4.84 5.40
C ALA A 71 -17.98 5.22 4.24
N TRP A 72 -17.18 6.27 4.40
CA TRP A 72 -16.24 6.74 3.39
C TRP A 72 -15.13 5.72 3.11
N GLY A 73 -14.62 5.05 4.16
CA GLY A 73 -13.67 3.94 4.01
C GLY A 73 -14.22 2.78 3.16
N ARG A 74 -15.52 2.45 3.31
CA ARG A 74 -16.19 1.44 2.47
C ARG A 74 -16.31 1.87 1.01
N VAL A 75 -16.64 3.14 0.77
CA VAL A 75 -16.72 3.70 -0.59
C VAL A 75 -15.34 3.66 -1.26
N GLY A 76 -14.30 4.14 -0.60
CA GLY A 76 -12.92 4.12 -1.12
C GLY A 76 -12.37 2.72 -1.34
N HIS A 77 -12.76 1.75 -0.49
CA HIS A 77 -12.42 0.34 -0.72
C HIS A 77 -13.07 -0.18 -2.02
N LEU A 78 -14.37 0.04 -2.22
CA LEU A 78 -15.06 -0.38 -3.44
C LEU A 78 -14.51 0.29 -4.69
N ASP A 79 -14.13 1.56 -4.62
CA ASP A 79 -13.46 2.27 -5.70
C ASP A 79 -12.13 1.60 -6.09
N SER A 80 -11.42 1.04 -5.09
CA SER A 80 -10.13 0.36 -5.31
C SER A 80 -10.24 -1.07 -5.84
N VAL A 81 -11.35 -1.80 -5.58
CA VAL A 81 -11.45 -3.24 -5.89
C VAL A 81 -12.63 -3.63 -6.80
N ARG A 82 -13.59 -2.74 -6.98
CA ARG A 82 -14.80 -2.96 -7.81
C ARG A 82 -15.19 -1.66 -8.52
N ASN A 83 -14.20 -0.98 -9.06
CA ASN A 83 -14.40 0.28 -9.77
C ASN A 83 -15.37 0.09 -10.94
N SER A 84 -16.24 1.07 -11.15
CA SER A 84 -17.16 1.16 -12.27
C SER A 84 -17.49 2.62 -12.56
N GLU A 85 -17.98 2.93 -13.75
CA GLU A 85 -18.36 4.29 -14.11
C GLU A 85 -19.39 4.88 -13.11
N ALA A 86 -20.41 4.10 -12.73
CA ALA A 86 -21.43 4.54 -11.77
C ALA A 86 -20.86 4.77 -10.36
N LEU A 87 -19.99 3.87 -9.88
CA LEU A 87 -19.36 4.03 -8.57
C LEU A 87 -18.44 5.24 -8.54
N ARG A 88 -17.60 5.41 -9.57
CA ARG A 88 -16.69 6.55 -9.74
C ARG A 88 -17.47 7.87 -9.79
N ALA A 89 -18.57 7.92 -10.52
CA ALA A 89 -19.42 9.11 -10.58
C ALA A 89 -20.00 9.47 -9.21
N ALA A 90 -20.52 8.51 -8.47
CA ALA A 90 -21.07 8.72 -7.13
C ALA A 90 -19.98 9.10 -6.10
N HIS A 91 -18.81 8.44 -6.15
CA HIS A 91 -17.65 8.80 -5.32
C HIS A 91 -17.24 10.25 -5.55
N ASN A 92 -17.03 10.64 -6.82
CA ASN A 92 -16.56 11.97 -7.20
C ASN A 92 -17.58 13.07 -6.90
N ALA A 93 -18.89 12.74 -6.88
CA ALA A 93 -19.94 13.70 -6.51
C ALA A 93 -19.85 14.13 -5.04
N VAL A 94 -19.45 13.25 -4.13
CA VAL A 94 -19.37 13.54 -2.68
C VAL A 94 -17.95 13.80 -2.17
N LEU A 95 -16.92 13.46 -2.93
CA LEU A 95 -15.52 13.69 -2.55
C LEU A 95 -15.22 15.13 -2.11
N PRO A 96 -15.68 16.19 -2.81
CA PRO A 96 -15.47 17.56 -2.36
C PRO A 96 -16.14 17.86 -1.02
N GLU A 97 -17.37 17.35 -0.80
CA GLU A 97 -18.12 17.57 0.43
C GLU A 97 -17.42 16.91 1.63
N VAL A 98 -16.93 15.68 1.46
CA VAL A 98 -16.18 14.94 2.50
C VAL A 98 -14.86 15.63 2.80
N THR A 99 -14.11 16.01 1.76
CA THR A 99 -12.82 16.69 1.93
C THR A 99 -12.99 18.03 2.65
N GLN A 100 -13.96 18.82 2.23
CA GLN A 100 -14.28 20.10 2.86
C GLN A 100 -14.68 19.92 4.33
N PHE A 101 -15.50 18.92 4.65
CA PHE A 101 -15.89 18.65 6.02
C PHE A 101 -14.68 18.36 6.92
N TYR A 102 -13.81 17.42 6.53
CA TYR A 102 -12.64 17.08 7.33
C TYR A 102 -11.64 18.24 7.44
N SER A 103 -11.44 19.00 6.39
CA SER A 103 -10.53 20.16 6.41
C SER A 103 -11.00 21.26 7.35
N ARG A 104 -12.30 21.43 7.54
CA ARG A 104 -12.89 22.44 8.43
C ARG A 104 -12.83 22.08 9.92
N ILE A 105 -12.67 20.82 10.29
CA ILE A 105 -12.61 20.42 11.70
C ILE A 105 -11.50 21.16 12.45
N PRO A 106 -10.22 21.06 12.06
CA PRO A 106 -9.15 21.77 12.77
C PRO A 106 -9.23 23.31 12.59
N LEU A 107 -9.90 23.79 11.55
CA LEU A 107 -10.06 25.24 11.30
C LEU A 107 -11.23 25.87 12.07
N ASN A 108 -12.01 25.07 12.80
CA ASN A 108 -13.17 25.55 13.55
C ASN A 108 -12.74 26.23 14.85
N ASP A 109 -12.93 27.56 14.92
CA ASP A 109 -12.53 28.39 16.06
C ASP A 109 -13.19 27.97 17.39
N GLY A 110 -14.48 27.57 17.35
CA GLY A 110 -15.21 27.15 18.54
C GLY A 110 -14.64 25.86 19.10
N LEU A 111 -14.40 24.88 18.24
CA LEU A 111 -13.79 23.62 18.59
C LEU A 111 -12.36 23.80 19.09
N TRP A 112 -11.55 24.61 18.40
CA TRP A 112 -10.19 24.91 18.84
C TRP A 112 -10.12 25.60 20.20
N LYS A 113 -11.02 26.57 20.48
CA LYS A 113 -11.15 27.18 21.80
C LYS A 113 -11.46 26.17 22.88
N ARG A 114 -12.37 25.22 22.60
CA ARG A 114 -12.73 24.13 23.54
C ARG A 114 -11.54 23.22 23.84
N ILE A 115 -10.78 22.79 22.79
CA ILE A 115 -9.61 21.91 22.94
C ILE A 115 -8.52 22.62 23.77
N LYS A 116 -8.22 23.91 23.47
CA LYS A 116 -7.25 24.69 24.26
C LYS A 116 -7.68 24.83 25.73
N ALA A 117 -8.94 25.18 25.95
CA ALA A 117 -9.47 25.32 27.29
C ALA A 117 -9.39 23.99 28.07
N TYR A 118 -9.61 22.86 27.39
CA TYR A 118 -9.44 21.56 28.01
C TYR A 118 -7.97 21.26 28.30
N ALA A 119 -7.06 21.51 27.38
CA ALA A 119 -5.63 21.29 27.55
C ALA A 119 -5.05 22.05 28.76
N ASP A 120 -5.60 23.24 29.05
CA ASP A 120 -5.21 24.08 30.21
C ASP A 120 -5.95 23.70 31.52
N SER A 121 -6.84 22.70 31.49
CA SER A 121 -7.65 22.32 32.65
C SER A 121 -6.92 21.46 33.68
N GLN A 122 -7.48 21.41 34.91
CA GLN A 122 -6.96 20.52 35.97
C GLN A 122 -7.19 19.03 35.59
N ASP A 123 -8.27 18.70 34.90
CA ASP A 123 -8.53 17.35 34.42
C ASP A 123 -7.45 16.88 33.47
N ALA A 124 -7.10 17.70 32.47
CA ALA A 124 -6.04 17.42 31.53
C ALA A 124 -4.64 17.24 32.21
N ALA A 125 -4.38 18.01 33.25
CA ALA A 125 -3.13 17.90 34.00
C ALA A 125 -2.97 16.57 34.79
N THR A 126 -4.07 15.81 34.96
CA THR A 126 -4.06 14.49 35.61
C THR A 126 -3.86 13.35 34.60
N LEU A 127 -3.97 13.60 33.30
CA LEU A 127 -3.83 12.57 32.26
C LEU A 127 -2.43 11.96 32.24
N THR A 128 -2.39 10.66 32.00
CA THR A 128 -1.13 9.88 31.86
C THR A 128 -1.23 8.91 30.71
N GLY A 129 -0.09 8.36 30.27
CA GLY A 129 -0.04 7.32 29.25
C GLY A 129 -0.77 7.71 27.95
N VAL A 130 -1.61 6.82 27.44
CA VAL A 130 -2.30 6.97 26.15
C VAL A 130 -3.24 8.18 26.11
N GLN A 131 -3.93 8.49 27.20
CA GLN A 131 -4.83 9.63 27.26
C GLN A 131 -4.07 10.96 27.13
N LYS A 132 -2.94 11.09 27.83
CA LYS A 132 -2.05 12.25 27.71
C LYS A 132 -1.51 12.35 26.29
N ARG A 133 -1.06 11.24 25.72
CA ARG A 133 -0.57 11.18 24.33
C ARG A 133 -1.65 11.64 23.34
N PHE A 134 -2.89 11.19 23.51
CA PHE A 134 -4.00 11.57 22.65
C PHE A 134 -4.30 13.08 22.71
N LEU A 135 -4.24 13.69 23.89
CA LEU A 135 -4.37 15.13 24.03
C LEU A 135 -3.25 15.86 23.29
N GLU A 136 -1.99 15.44 23.51
CA GLU A 136 -0.81 16.04 22.87
C GLU A 136 -0.88 15.95 21.34
N GLU A 137 -1.25 14.79 20.79
CA GLU A 137 -1.45 14.59 19.36
C GLU A 137 -2.58 15.46 18.82
N THR A 138 -3.75 15.46 19.50
CA THR A 138 -4.89 16.27 19.07
C THR A 138 -4.56 17.75 18.99
N VAL A 139 -3.90 18.29 20.03
CA VAL A 139 -3.49 19.71 20.05
C VAL A 139 -2.50 20.01 18.93
N ARG A 140 -1.53 19.13 18.71
CA ARG A 140 -0.53 19.26 17.66
C ARG A 140 -1.17 19.17 16.26
N ASP A 141 -2.05 18.20 16.04
CA ASP A 141 -2.79 18.03 14.77
C ASP A 141 -3.60 19.28 14.41
N PHE A 142 -4.24 19.91 15.39
CA PHE A 142 -4.97 21.16 15.17
C PHE A 142 -4.03 22.30 14.77
N ILE A 143 -2.92 22.47 15.46
CA ILE A 143 -1.91 23.52 15.16
C ILE A 143 -1.31 23.29 13.77
N SER A 144 -0.82 22.09 13.48
CA SER A 144 -0.19 21.72 12.20
C SER A 144 -1.17 21.72 11.02
N SER A 145 -2.48 21.67 11.31
CA SER A 145 -3.55 21.80 10.32
C SER A 145 -4.07 23.24 10.16
N GLY A 146 -3.49 24.21 10.85
CA GLY A 146 -3.79 25.63 10.65
C GLY A 146 -4.85 26.24 11.59
N ALA A 147 -5.10 25.64 12.76
CA ALA A 147 -6.10 26.12 13.72
C ALA A 147 -5.87 27.59 14.16
N ASP A 148 -4.63 28.03 14.24
CA ASP A 148 -4.27 29.41 14.64
C ASP A 148 -4.09 30.39 13.46
N LEU A 149 -4.38 29.95 12.21
CA LEU A 149 -4.30 30.82 11.04
C LEU A 149 -5.39 31.92 11.04
N PRO A 150 -5.11 33.06 10.42
CA PRO A 150 -6.14 34.05 10.11
C PRO A 150 -7.23 33.47 9.19
N GLU A 151 -8.46 33.98 9.30
CA GLU A 151 -9.62 33.48 8.57
C GLU A 151 -9.42 33.38 7.04
N ALA A 152 -8.78 34.40 6.43
CA ALA A 152 -8.49 34.38 4.99
C ALA A 152 -7.54 33.26 4.58
N GLU A 153 -6.55 32.93 5.43
CA GLU A 153 -5.61 31.83 5.19
C GLU A 153 -6.28 30.46 5.43
N LYS A 154 -7.16 30.34 6.43
CA LYS A 154 -8.00 29.15 6.64
C LYS A 154 -8.85 28.84 5.42
N GLN A 155 -9.53 29.83 4.88
CA GLN A 155 -10.34 29.68 3.67
C GLN A 155 -9.48 29.22 2.48
N ARG A 156 -8.29 29.82 2.29
CA ARG A 156 -7.39 29.42 1.21
C ARG A 156 -6.88 28.00 1.40
N LEU A 157 -6.54 27.60 2.61
CA LEU A 157 -6.11 26.24 2.94
C LEU A 157 -7.21 25.20 2.63
N GLU A 158 -8.47 25.50 2.93
CA GLU A 158 -9.62 24.67 2.57
C GLU A 158 -9.75 24.49 1.05
N GLU A 159 -9.60 25.57 0.28
CA GLU A 159 -9.63 25.53 -1.19
C GLU A 159 -8.49 24.65 -1.73
N VAL A 160 -7.26 24.82 -1.23
CA VAL A 160 -6.09 24.03 -1.60
C VAL A 160 -6.30 22.52 -1.32
N GLN A 161 -6.83 22.18 -0.15
CA GLN A 161 -7.10 20.79 0.22
C GLN A 161 -8.18 20.16 -0.66
N SER A 162 -9.23 20.90 -0.97
CA SER A 162 -10.31 20.43 -1.86
C SER A 162 -9.80 20.20 -3.28
N GLU A 163 -8.97 21.10 -3.80
CA GLU A 163 -8.39 20.95 -5.13
C GLU A 163 -7.39 19.79 -5.18
N LEU A 164 -6.53 19.63 -4.16
CA LEU A 164 -5.63 18.49 -4.05
C LEU A 164 -6.40 17.16 -4.08
N ALA A 165 -7.48 17.04 -3.32
CA ALA A 165 -8.29 15.83 -3.31
C ALA A 165 -8.83 15.51 -4.72
N ARG A 166 -9.36 16.53 -5.42
CA ARG A 166 -9.91 16.38 -6.76
C ARG A 166 -8.87 15.94 -7.79
N ILE A 167 -7.70 16.62 -7.83
CA ILE A 167 -6.69 16.35 -8.88
C ILE A 167 -5.91 15.08 -8.60
N THR A 168 -5.69 14.70 -7.34
CA THR A 168 -5.04 13.42 -6.99
C THR A 168 -5.94 12.23 -7.28
N GLN A 169 -7.26 12.36 -7.09
CA GLN A 169 -8.23 11.35 -7.53
C GLN A 169 -8.19 11.20 -9.06
N LYS A 170 -8.19 12.32 -9.81
CA LYS A 170 -8.08 12.28 -11.28
C LYS A 170 -6.78 11.62 -11.74
N PHE A 171 -5.67 11.87 -11.04
CA PHE A 171 -4.39 11.21 -11.30
C PHE A 171 -4.52 9.68 -11.18
N SER A 172 -5.13 9.21 -10.10
CA SER A 172 -5.34 7.77 -9.86
C SER A 172 -6.21 7.12 -10.93
N GLU A 173 -7.31 7.78 -11.30
CA GLU A 173 -8.20 7.32 -12.38
C GLU A 173 -7.47 7.22 -13.72
N ASN A 174 -6.68 8.24 -14.08
CA ASN A 174 -5.90 8.24 -15.31
C ASN A 174 -4.89 7.08 -15.36
N VAL A 175 -4.25 6.73 -14.23
CA VAL A 175 -3.35 5.57 -14.16
C VAL A 175 -4.10 4.28 -14.40
N LEU A 176 -5.26 4.08 -13.76
CA LEU A 176 -6.07 2.89 -13.92
C LEU A 176 -6.57 2.74 -15.36
N ASP A 177 -7.16 3.80 -15.91
CA ASP A 177 -7.76 3.79 -17.23
C ASP A 177 -6.69 3.62 -18.33
N SER A 178 -5.55 4.32 -18.21
CA SER A 178 -4.42 4.17 -19.13
C SER A 178 -3.80 2.76 -19.08
N THR A 179 -3.74 2.14 -17.89
CA THR A 179 -3.28 0.76 -17.74
C THR A 179 -4.18 -0.21 -18.47
N ASN A 180 -5.50 -0.02 -18.35
CA ASN A 180 -6.50 -0.89 -18.98
C ASN A 180 -6.71 -0.62 -20.47
N ALA A 181 -6.36 0.56 -20.95
CA ALA A 181 -6.49 0.92 -22.37
C ALA A 181 -5.45 0.24 -23.28
N TRP A 182 -4.35 -0.29 -22.71
CA TRP A 182 -3.31 -0.95 -23.49
C TRP A 182 -3.45 -2.48 -23.43
N GLU A 183 -3.44 -3.10 -24.60
CA GLU A 183 -3.36 -4.55 -24.74
C GLU A 183 -2.64 -4.93 -26.03
N LEU A 184 -2.05 -6.11 -26.06
CA LEU A 184 -1.48 -6.73 -27.25
C LEU A 184 -2.00 -8.15 -27.37
N VAL A 185 -2.65 -8.45 -28.49
CA VAL A 185 -3.20 -9.78 -28.80
C VAL A 185 -2.30 -10.45 -29.85
N LEU A 186 -1.82 -11.66 -29.53
CA LEU A 186 -1.02 -12.50 -30.42
C LEU A 186 -1.85 -13.72 -30.82
N GLU A 187 -2.01 -13.95 -32.14
CA GLU A 187 -2.81 -15.04 -32.68
C GLU A 187 -2.09 -16.40 -32.61
N ASP A 188 -0.79 -16.39 -32.35
CA ASP A 188 0.03 -17.58 -32.20
C ASP A 188 1.19 -17.34 -31.21
N ASP A 189 1.99 -18.37 -30.96
CA ASP A 189 3.13 -18.33 -30.02
C ASP A 189 4.49 -18.00 -30.67
N SER A 190 4.51 -17.56 -31.92
CA SER A 190 5.74 -17.33 -32.70
C SER A 190 6.70 -16.33 -32.04
N ARG A 191 6.15 -15.34 -31.29
CA ARG A 191 6.90 -14.32 -30.56
C ARG A 191 7.16 -14.68 -29.08
N LEU A 192 6.64 -15.82 -28.59
CA LEU A 192 6.67 -16.20 -27.17
C LEU A 192 7.84 -17.14 -26.83
N ALA A 193 8.83 -17.31 -27.73
CA ALA A 193 10.03 -18.08 -27.42
C ALA A 193 10.71 -17.52 -26.16
N GLY A 194 11.19 -18.42 -25.29
CA GLY A 194 11.79 -18.06 -24.01
C GLY A 194 10.81 -17.93 -22.84
N LEU A 195 9.52 -17.63 -23.09
CA LEU A 195 8.54 -17.53 -22.01
C LEU A 195 8.28 -18.90 -21.35
N PRO A 196 8.29 -18.96 -20.00
CA PRO A 196 7.86 -20.13 -19.25
C PRO A 196 6.39 -20.52 -19.56
N GLU A 197 6.08 -21.81 -19.46
CA GLU A 197 4.70 -22.28 -19.70
C GLU A 197 3.69 -21.70 -18.71
N THR A 198 4.11 -21.43 -17.48
CA THR A 198 3.32 -20.70 -16.47
C THR A 198 2.88 -19.33 -16.99
N ALA A 199 3.81 -18.54 -17.53
CA ALA A 199 3.51 -17.23 -18.10
C ALA A 199 2.60 -17.36 -19.34
N ARG A 200 2.88 -18.29 -20.27
CA ARG A 200 2.03 -18.55 -21.43
C ARG A 200 0.60 -18.92 -21.01
N GLY A 201 0.46 -19.72 -19.93
CA GLY A 201 -0.84 -20.08 -19.35
C GLY A 201 -1.62 -18.85 -18.88
N VAL A 202 -0.95 -17.89 -18.24
CA VAL A 202 -1.57 -16.61 -17.84
C VAL A 202 -2.03 -15.79 -19.04
N LEU A 203 -1.20 -15.68 -20.10
CA LEU A 203 -1.58 -14.97 -21.33
C LEU A 203 -2.80 -15.59 -22.03
N ARG A 204 -2.90 -16.94 -22.05
CA ARG A 204 -4.08 -17.65 -22.58
C ARG A 204 -5.32 -17.39 -21.70
N ALA A 205 -5.17 -17.39 -20.38
CA ALA A 205 -6.27 -17.09 -19.47
C ALA A 205 -6.81 -15.66 -19.66
N GLU A 206 -5.93 -14.68 -19.82
CA GLU A 206 -6.30 -13.28 -20.15
C GLU A 206 -7.04 -13.19 -21.49
N ALA A 207 -6.65 -13.95 -22.51
CA ALA A 207 -7.35 -14.02 -23.79
C ALA A 207 -8.74 -14.69 -23.65
N ALA A 208 -8.80 -15.82 -22.95
CA ALA A 208 -10.04 -16.56 -22.73
C ALA A 208 -11.08 -15.74 -21.95
N ALA A 209 -10.65 -14.91 -21.00
CA ALA A 209 -11.51 -13.99 -20.25
C ALA A 209 -12.22 -12.95 -21.17
N LYS A 210 -11.65 -12.67 -22.34
CA LYS A 210 -12.26 -11.82 -23.37
C LYS A 210 -12.95 -12.63 -24.50
N GLY A 211 -13.07 -13.95 -24.33
CA GLY A 211 -13.66 -14.81 -25.37
C GLY A 211 -12.78 -14.98 -26.60
N LEU A 212 -11.46 -14.78 -26.48
CA LEU A 212 -10.50 -14.94 -27.57
C LEU A 212 -9.83 -16.31 -27.52
N GLY A 213 -9.68 -16.94 -28.70
CA GLY A 213 -9.02 -18.25 -28.87
C GLY A 213 -9.86 -19.44 -28.42
N THR A 214 -9.33 -20.63 -28.68
CA THR A 214 -9.85 -21.93 -28.23
C THR A 214 -8.68 -22.83 -27.79
N ASP A 215 -8.94 -23.99 -27.24
CA ASP A 215 -7.88 -24.94 -26.88
C ASP A 215 -7.11 -25.45 -28.13
N GLU A 216 -7.79 -25.55 -29.30
CA GLU A 216 -7.17 -25.97 -30.55
C GLU A 216 -6.46 -24.83 -31.29
N ALA A 217 -6.85 -23.58 -31.02
CA ALA A 217 -6.28 -22.38 -31.61
C ALA A 217 -6.07 -21.33 -30.51
N PRO A 218 -5.02 -21.51 -29.67
CA PRO A 218 -4.77 -20.62 -28.55
C PRO A 218 -4.38 -19.22 -29.03
N VAL A 219 -4.97 -18.22 -28.37
CA VAL A 219 -4.64 -16.80 -28.51
C VAL A 219 -4.02 -16.33 -27.20
N TYR A 220 -3.11 -15.39 -27.27
CA TYR A 220 -2.39 -14.86 -26.12
C TYR A 220 -2.67 -13.36 -26.00
N ARG A 221 -3.11 -12.92 -24.83
CA ARG A 221 -3.38 -11.51 -24.56
C ARG A 221 -2.40 -11.00 -23.51
N ILE A 222 -1.63 -9.97 -23.85
CA ILE A 222 -0.71 -9.28 -22.98
C ILE A 222 -1.37 -7.98 -22.54
N THR A 223 -1.47 -7.76 -21.21
CA THR A 223 -1.95 -6.54 -20.59
C THR A 223 -0.86 -5.95 -19.71
N LEU A 224 -1.05 -4.74 -19.16
CA LEU A 224 -0.08 -4.12 -18.26
C LEU A 224 -0.25 -4.52 -16.78
N LYS A 225 -1.00 -5.58 -16.51
CA LYS A 225 -1.02 -6.20 -15.17
C LYS A 225 0.32 -6.86 -14.88
N ALA A 226 0.85 -6.68 -13.66
CA ALA A 226 2.19 -7.14 -13.29
C ALA A 226 2.48 -8.62 -13.64
N PRO A 227 1.62 -9.60 -13.29
CA PRO A 227 1.87 -11.01 -13.62
C PRO A 227 1.86 -11.33 -15.11
N VAL A 228 1.38 -10.42 -15.95
CA VAL A 228 1.24 -10.58 -17.40
C VAL A 228 2.46 -10.03 -18.12
N TYR A 229 2.85 -8.77 -17.84
CA TYR A 229 3.90 -8.13 -18.65
C TYR A 229 5.32 -8.33 -18.11
N PHE A 230 5.53 -8.49 -16.80
CA PHE A 230 6.87 -8.73 -16.27
C PHE A 230 7.55 -9.97 -16.85
N PRO A 231 6.87 -11.15 -16.91
CA PRO A 231 7.50 -12.32 -17.53
C PRO A 231 7.89 -12.12 -19.00
N VAL A 232 7.14 -11.29 -19.75
CA VAL A 232 7.51 -10.95 -21.13
C VAL A 232 8.84 -10.20 -21.17
N LEU A 233 9.02 -9.21 -20.30
CA LEU A 233 10.27 -8.44 -20.23
C LEU A 233 11.48 -9.25 -19.74
N GLU A 234 11.23 -10.25 -18.89
CA GLU A 234 12.28 -11.07 -18.28
C GLU A 234 12.69 -12.25 -19.16
N TYR A 235 11.74 -12.89 -19.85
CA TYR A 235 11.97 -14.18 -20.49
C TYR A 235 11.82 -14.20 -22.01
N ALA A 236 11.03 -13.30 -22.63
CA ALA A 236 10.83 -13.36 -24.07
C ALA A 236 12.13 -13.16 -24.87
N ASP A 237 12.48 -14.10 -25.75
CA ASP A 237 13.66 -13.97 -26.61
C ASP A 237 13.48 -12.90 -27.70
N ASP A 238 12.23 -12.60 -28.10
CA ASP A 238 11.88 -11.57 -29.08
C ASP A 238 12.07 -10.16 -28.48
N ALA A 239 13.18 -9.49 -28.83
CA ALA A 239 13.48 -8.13 -28.37
C ALA A 239 12.41 -7.11 -28.83
N SER A 240 11.77 -7.33 -29.99
CA SER A 240 10.72 -6.43 -30.48
C SER A 240 9.44 -6.55 -29.64
N LEU A 241 9.13 -7.76 -29.14
CA LEU A 241 8.04 -7.97 -28.20
C LEU A 241 8.33 -7.29 -26.86
N ARG A 242 9.55 -7.44 -26.30
CA ARG A 242 9.97 -6.76 -25.09
C ARG A 242 9.85 -5.24 -25.25
N GLU A 243 10.34 -4.69 -26.37
CA GLU A 243 10.23 -3.26 -26.66
C GLU A 243 8.76 -2.79 -26.67
N GLU A 244 7.89 -3.51 -27.39
CA GLU A 244 6.46 -3.15 -27.53
C GLU A 244 5.75 -3.12 -26.16
N VAL A 245 5.93 -4.16 -25.35
CA VAL A 245 5.35 -4.27 -24.01
C VAL A 245 5.97 -3.23 -23.07
N TRP A 246 7.28 -3.02 -23.11
CA TRP A 246 7.95 -2.00 -22.31
C TRP A 246 7.43 -0.60 -22.65
N ARG A 247 7.30 -0.25 -23.94
CA ARG A 247 6.74 1.03 -24.37
C ARG A 247 5.32 1.22 -23.89
N GLY A 248 4.47 0.19 -23.98
CA GLY A 248 3.14 0.21 -23.38
C GLY A 248 3.19 0.54 -21.89
N SER A 249 4.04 -0.15 -21.14
CA SER A 249 4.13 0.02 -19.69
C SER A 249 4.61 1.39 -19.23
N ILE A 250 5.58 2.00 -19.95
CA ILE A 250 6.13 3.31 -19.54
C ILE A 250 5.28 4.50 -19.99
N THR A 251 4.33 4.31 -20.89
CA THR A 251 3.42 5.37 -21.37
C THR A 251 2.13 5.46 -20.56
N VAL A 252 1.96 4.65 -19.52
CA VAL A 252 0.85 4.77 -18.58
C VAL A 252 0.87 6.17 -17.95
N GLY A 253 -0.25 6.88 -18.02
CA GLY A 253 -0.38 8.25 -17.53
C GLY A 253 0.42 9.29 -18.34
N HIS A 254 0.88 8.98 -19.56
CA HIS A 254 1.79 9.83 -20.33
C HIS A 254 1.17 10.47 -21.58
N SER A 255 0.02 10.04 -22.05
CA SER A 255 -0.48 10.51 -23.33
C SER A 255 -1.99 10.62 -23.41
N GLY A 256 -2.45 11.52 -24.31
CA GLY A 256 -3.86 11.72 -24.59
C GLY A 256 -4.63 12.27 -23.40
N GLU A 257 -5.83 11.75 -23.20
CA GLU A 257 -6.71 12.16 -22.09
C GLU A 257 -6.24 11.65 -20.72
N TYR A 258 -5.29 10.73 -20.68
CA TYR A 258 -4.71 10.18 -19.46
C TYR A 258 -3.37 10.82 -19.06
N ASP A 259 -2.95 11.91 -19.70
CA ASP A 259 -1.66 12.56 -19.38
C ASP A 259 -1.70 13.23 -18.02
N ASN A 260 -0.87 12.74 -17.11
CA ASN A 260 -0.72 13.21 -15.74
C ASN A 260 0.32 14.34 -15.57
N SER A 261 0.99 14.78 -16.64
CA SER A 261 2.09 15.74 -16.53
C SER A 261 1.66 17.07 -15.93
N SER A 262 0.51 17.62 -16.35
CA SER A 262 -0.02 18.87 -15.79
C SER A 262 -0.48 18.70 -14.35
N LEU A 263 -1.14 17.57 -14.05
CA LEU A 263 -1.63 17.26 -12.69
C LEU A 263 -0.47 17.19 -11.70
N ILE A 264 0.69 16.61 -12.07
CA ILE A 264 1.87 16.55 -11.20
C ILE A 264 2.31 17.94 -10.81
N TRP A 265 2.45 18.87 -11.77
CA TRP A 265 2.87 20.24 -11.48
C TRP A 265 1.85 21.00 -10.62
N GLU A 266 0.57 20.80 -10.87
CA GLU A 266 -0.49 21.39 -10.06
C GLU A 266 -0.48 20.83 -8.63
N ILE A 267 -0.32 19.51 -8.46
CA ILE A 267 -0.21 18.85 -7.15
C ILE A 267 1.01 19.41 -6.37
N LEU A 268 2.17 19.49 -7.01
CA LEU A 268 3.39 20.00 -6.36
C LEU A 268 3.24 21.46 -5.95
N ALA A 269 2.67 22.31 -6.80
CA ALA A 269 2.43 23.71 -6.49
C ALA A 269 1.45 23.89 -5.32
N LEU A 270 0.33 23.14 -5.31
CA LEU A 270 -0.65 23.21 -4.22
C LEU A 270 -0.10 22.67 -2.90
N ARG A 271 0.73 21.62 -2.95
CA ARG A 271 1.41 21.10 -1.75
C ARG A 271 2.39 22.12 -1.18
N HIS A 272 3.12 22.82 -2.04
CA HIS A 272 4.02 23.87 -1.60
C HIS A 272 3.25 25.04 -0.99
N GLU A 273 2.19 25.53 -1.65
CA GLU A 273 1.32 26.57 -1.11
C GLU A 273 0.71 26.17 0.26
N ARG A 274 0.29 24.92 0.39
CA ARG A 274 -0.19 24.38 1.67
C ARG A 274 0.88 24.48 2.75
N ALA A 275 2.12 24.12 2.43
CA ALA A 275 3.23 24.19 3.37
C ALA A 275 3.54 25.65 3.78
N GLU A 276 3.57 26.59 2.83
CA GLU A 276 3.78 28.00 3.12
C GLU A 276 2.68 28.58 4.01
N LEU A 277 1.41 28.28 3.74
CA LEU A 277 0.27 28.69 4.59
C LEU A 277 0.43 28.18 6.03
N LEU A 278 0.99 26.97 6.22
CA LEU A 278 1.23 26.37 7.51
C LEU A 278 2.59 26.74 8.14
N GLY A 279 3.34 27.67 7.53
CA GLY A 279 4.58 28.22 8.08
C GLY A 279 5.84 27.39 7.81
N HIS A 280 5.78 26.42 6.89
CA HIS A 280 6.93 25.60 6.50
C HIS A 280 7.58 26.10 5.22
N ALA A 281 8.91 25.86 5.09
CA ALA A 281 9.66 26.25 3.90
C ALA A 281 9.26 25.46 2.66
N HIS A 282 8.86 24.20 2.81
CA HIS A 282 8.42 23.32 1.75
C HIS A 282 7.60 22.14 2.31
N PHE A 283 6.89 21.44 1.40
CA PHE A 283 5.99 20.36 1.75
C PHE A 283 6.66 19.20 2.51
N ALA A 284 7.93 18.89 2.21
CA ALA A 284 8.63 17.83 2.92
C ALA A 284 8.80 18.17 4.41
N ASP A 285 9.13 19.42 4.78
CA ASP A 285 9.22 19.79 6.20
C ASP A 285 7.87 19.72 6.91
N GLN A 286 6.81 20.19 6.24
CA GLN A 286 5.45 20.06 6.79
C GLN A 286 5.06 18.62 7.11
N VAL A 287 5.37 17.70 6.19
CA VAL A 287 4.98 16.30 6.32
C VAL A 287 5.86 15.55 7.32
N LEU A 288 7.14 15.91 7.42
CA LEU A 288 8.14 15.16 8.19
C LEU A 288 8.34 15.69 9.61
N GLU A 289 7.77 16.84 9.99
CA GLU A 289 7.92 17.43 11.30
C GLU A 289 7.64 16.43 12.45
N GLU A 290 6.63 15.60 12.26
CA GLU A 290 6.18 14.63 13.28
C GLU A 290 6.64 13.19 13.00
N ARG A 291 7.45 12.97 11.95
CA ARG A 291 8.01 11.65 11.63
C ARG A 291 9.38 11.46 12.29
N MET A 292 9.88 10.23 12.28
CA MET A 292 11.19 9.91 12.88
C MET A 292 12.33 10.71 12.23
N ALA A 293 12.26 10.99 10.92
CA ALA A 293 13.26 11.79 10.22
C ALA A 293 13.24 13.28 10.65
N GLY A 294 12.10 13.84 11.04
CA GLY A 294 11.93 15.18 11.57
C GLY A 294 12.06 16.35 10.59
N SER A 295 12.63 16.16 9.40
CA SER A 295 12.74 17.19 8.35
C SER A 295 13.03 16.62 6.98
N GLY A 296 12.72 17.41 5.92
CA GLY A 296 13.06 17.09 4.54
C GLY A 296 14.57 16.95 4.32
N GLU A 297 15.37 17.83 4.95
CA GLU A 297 16.84 17.78 4.86
C GLU A 297 17.39 16.47 5.46
N ALA A 298 16.89 16.05 6.62
CA ALA A 298 17.35 14.80 7.26
C ALA A 298 16.99 13.56 6.40
N ALA A 299 15.78 13.50 5.88
CA ALA A 299 15.35 12.42 4.99
C ALA A 299 16.15 12.38 3.68
N LEU A 300 16.38 13.54 3.05
CA LEU A 300 17.17 13.66 1.84
C LEU A 300 18.63 13.23 2.08
N LYS A 301 19.23 13.69 3.17
CA LYS A 301 20.59 13.30 3.57
C LYS A 301 20.70 11.80 3.79
N PHE A 302 19.71 11.17 4.42
CA PHE A 302 19.68 9.72 4.59
C PHE A 302 19.71 8.98 3.26
N VAL A 303 18.87 9.40 2.30
CA VAL A 303 18.84 8.81 0.95
C VAL A 303 20.18 9.00 0.22
N GLU A 304 20.78 10.18 0.27
CA GLU A 304 22.06 10.51 -0.38
C GLU A 304 23.24 9.79 0.25
N ASP A 305 23.28 9.67 1.57
CA ASP A 305 24.31 8.92 2.30
C ASP A 305 24.28 7.43 1.91
N LEU A 306 23.07 6.82 1.84
CA LEU A 306 22.91 5.45 1.38
C LEU A 306 23.31 5.28 -0.09
N ALA A 307 22.89 6.19 -0.96
CA ALA A 307 23.28 6.17 -2.38
C ALA A 307 24.80 6.24 -2.55
N THR A 308 25.45 7.12 -1.81
CA THR A 308 26.91 7.28 -1.83
C THR A 308 27.62 5.97 -1.48
N ARG A 309 27.14 5.27 -0.44
CA ARG A 309 27.68 3.96 -0.03
C ARG A 309 27.39 2.85 -1.03
N THR A 310 26.25 2.92 -1.73
CA THR A 310 25.81 1.89 -2.68
C THR A 310 26.47 2.04 -4.06
N LYS A 311 26.81 3.25 -4.50
CA LYS A 311 27.35 3.55 -5.84
C LYS A 311 28.52 2.65 -6.29
N PRO A 312 29.53 2.31 -5.47
CA PRO A 312 30.61 1.41 -5.91
C PRO A 312 30.13 0.00 -6.26
N TYR A 313 29.13 -0.52 -5.55
CA TYR A 313 28.53 -1.82 -5.79
C TYR A 313 27.59 -1.78 -6.99
N PHE A 314 26.86 -0.68 -7.15
CA PHE A 314 26.01 -0.42 -8.31
C PHE A 314 26.81 -0.40 -9.61
N ALA A 315 27.95 0.30 -9.62
CA ALA A 315 28.85 0.28 -10.78
C ALA A 315 29.33 -1.14 -11.11
N ARG A 316 29.68 -1.93 -10.09
CA ARG A 316 30.10 -3.34 -10.28
C ARG A 316 28.97 -4.19 -10.87
N ASP A 317 27.72 -4.05 -10.38
CA ASP A 317 26.58 -4.80 -10.91
C ASP A 317 26.34 -4.44 -12.40
N ILE A 318 26.45 -3.16 -12.77
CA ILE A 318 26.33 -2.71 -14.17
C ILE A 318 27.46 -3.28 -15.05
N ASP A 319 28.70 -3.23 -14.56
CA ASP A 319 29.84 -3.75 -15.28
C ASP A 319 29.71 -5.27 -15.49
N GLU A 320 29.29 -6.02 -14.49
CA GLU A 320 29.05 -7.45 -14.58
C GLU A 320 27.99 -7.78 -15.64
N LEU A 321 26.85 -7.10 -15.59
CA LEU A 321 25.77 -7.28 -16.56
C LEU A 321 26.22 -6.91 -17.98
N THR A 322 26.94 -5.81 -18.14
CA THR A 322 27.46 -5.35 -19.44
C THR A 322 28.46 -6.34 -20.03
N ASN A 323 29.38 -6.82 -19.22
CA ASN A 323 30.36 -7.81 -19.64
C ASN A 323 29.70 -9.14 -20.00
N PHE A 324 28.66 -9.54 -19.25
CA PHE A 324 27.88 -10.74 -19.54
C PHE A 324 27.24 -10.64 -20.93
N ARG A 325 26.46 -9.57 -21.20
CA ARG A 325 25.85 -9.37 -22.51
C ARG A 325 26.88 -9.38 -23.63
N HIS A 326 27.99 -8.69 -23.44
CA HIS A 326 29.03 -8.63 -24.47
C HIS A 326 29.65 -10.00 -24.79
N ARG A 327 29.75 -10.92 -23.81
CA ARG A 327 30.19 -12.29 -24.06
C ARG A 327 29.21 -13.08 -24.92
N HIS A 328 27.92 -12.86 -24.75
CA HIS A 328 26.86 -13.59 -25.46
C HIS A 328 26.48 -12.94 -26.79
N GLU A 329 26.54 -11.62 -26.85
CA GLU A 329 26.28 -10.81 -28.06
C GLU A 329 27.45 -9.84 -28.35
N PRO A 330 28.57 -10.30 -28.91
CA PRO A 330 29.72 -9.44 -29.14
C PRO A 330 29.45 -8.25 -30.06
N ALA A 331 28.44 -8.33 -30.92
CA ALA A 331 28.01 -7.25 -31.79
C ALA A 331 27.15 -6.19 -31.09
N SER A 332 26.66 -6.46 -29.86
CA SER A 332 25.83 -5.54 -29.05
C SER A 332 26.73 -4.52 -28.34
N GLY A 333 27.44 -3.69 -29.08
CA GLY A 333 28.21 -2.59 -28.50
C GLY A 333 27.33 -1.50 -27.95
N GLY A 334 27.77 -0.86 -26.84
CA GLY A 334 27.10 0.31 -26.28
C GLY A 334 26.17 0.02 -25.09
N LEU A 335 25.36 1.01 -24.75
CA LEU A 335 24.43 0.99 -23.62
C LEU A 335 23.28 0.00 -23.86
N PHE A 336 22.65 -0.45 -22.77
CA PHE A 336 21.45 -1.29 -22.84
C PHE A 336 20.25 -0.50 -23.38
N GLN A 337 19.41 -1.19 -24.15
CA GLN A 337 18.04 -0.75 -24.32
C GLN A 337 17.27 -1.00 -23.02
N PRO A 338 16.34 -0.12 -22.61
CA PRO A 338 15.62 -0.31 -21.35
C PRO A 338 14.89 -1.66 -21.23
N TRP A 339 14.32 -2.15 -22.31
CA TRP A 339 13.61 -3.43 -22.38
C TRP A 339 14.49 -4.68 -22.37
N ASP A 340 15.80 -4.52 -22.44
CA ASP A 340 16.75 -5.62 -22.44
C ASP A 340 17.37 -5.86 -21.05
N VAL A 341 17.26 -4.90 -20.13
CA VAL A 341 17.91 -4.98 -18.81
C VAL A 341 17.40 -6.18 -18.01
N ALA A 342 16.07 -6.34 -17.88
CA ALA A 342 15.48 -7.46 -17.13
C ALA A 342 15.82 -8.82 -17.76
N TYR A 343 15.75 -8.92 -19.07
CA TYR A 343 16.07 -10.13 -19.83
C TYR A 343 17.53 -10.59 -19.62
N TRP A 344 18.49 -9.67 -19.75
CA TRP A 344 19.89 -10.01 -19.54
C TRP A 344 20.24 -10.25 -18.07
N SER A 345 19.56 -9.56 -17.15
CA SER A 345 19.71 -9.81 -15.71
C SER A 345 19.27 -11.23 -15.35
N GLU A 346 18.13 -11.69 -15.88
CA GLU A 346 17.66 -13.06 -15.65
C GLU A 346 18.63 -14.11 -16.20
N LYS A 347 19.14 -13.91 -17.39
CA LYS A 347 20.14 -14.81 -17.98
C LYS A 347 21.45 -14.83 -17.17
N LEU A 348 21.90 -13.69 -16.67
CA LEU A 348 23.09 -13.60 -15.81
C LEU A 348 22.85 -14.30 -14.46
N ARG A 349 21.70 -14.11 -13.85
CA ARG A 349 21.32 -14.80 -12.61
C ARG A 349 21.36 -16.31 -12.79
N LYS A 350 20.78 -16.79 -13.88
CA LYS A 350 20.75 -18.21 -14.22
C LYS A 350 22.16 -18.79 -14.46
N GLU A 351 23.05 -18.04 -15.14
CA GLU A 351 24.43 -18.48 -15.34
C GLU A 351 25.25 -18.50 -14.05
N ASN A 352 25.12 -17.45 -13.20
CA ASN A 352 25.94 -17.31 -12.00
C ASN A 352 25.54 -18.26 -10.87
N TYR A 353 24.26 -18.56 -10.73
CA TYR A 353 23.74 -19.31 -9.57
C TYR A 353 23.11 -20.66 -9.94
N ASP A 354 23.09 -21.01 -11.22
CA ASP A 354 22.36 -22.19 -11.71
C ASP A 354 20.93 -22.22 -11.11
N PHE A 355 20.31 -21.03 -11.03
CA PHE A 355 19.03 -20.79 -10.40
C PHE A 355 18.04 -20.19 -11.40
N ASP A 356 16.94 -20.91 -11.61
CA ASP A 356 15.79 -20.44 -12.35
C ASP A 356 14.63 -20.22 -11.37
N GLU A 357 14.08 -19.02 -11.33
CA GLU A 357 12.96 -18.70 -10.42
C GLU A 357 11.73 -19.56 -10.72
N GLU A 358 11.58 -20.02 -11.96
CA GLU A 358 10.52 -20.94 -12.34
C GLU A 358 10.67 -22.33 -11.68
N GLU A 359 11.89 -22.73 -11.26
CA GLU A 359 12.09 -23.99 -10.52
C GLU A 359 11.50 -23.94 -9.10
N VAL A 360 11.35 -22.77 -8.48
CA VAL A 360 10.79 -22.62 -7.14
C VAL A 360 9.28 -22.39 -7.16
N ARG A 361 8.69 -21.89 -8.24
CA ARG A 361 7.24 -21.66 -8.34
C ARG A 361 6.39 -22.89 -7.97
N PRO A 362 6.72 -24.13 -8.37
CA PRO A 362 5.93 -25.29 -7.98
C PRO A 362 5.80 -25.52 -6.48
N TYR A 363 6.69 -24.90 -5.68
CA TYR A 363 6.67 -24.99 -4.22
C TYR A 363 5.86 -23.85 -3.56
N PHE A 364 5.39 -22.88 -4.34
CA PHE A 364 4.68 -21.71 -3.85
C PHE A 364 3.24 -21.61 -4.41
N ALA A 365 2.49 -22.71 -4.29
CA ALA A 365 1.05 -22.65 -4.53
C ALA A 365 0.39 -21.72 -3.50
N ILE A 366 -0.42 -20.77 -3.94
CA ILE A 366 -0.95 -19.70 -3.08
C ILE A 366 -1.67 -20.24 -1.83
N GLY A 367 -2.44 -21.32 -1.96
CA GLY A 367 -3.12 -21.95 -0.82
C GLY A 367 -2.14 -22.44 0.25
N GLU A 368 -1.09 -23.15 -0.16
CA GLU A 368 -0.04 -23.64 0.76
C GLU A 368 0.75 -22.49 1.38
N VAL A 369 1.02 -21.44 0.61
CA VAL A 369 1.72 -20.23 1.11
C VAL A 369 0.88 -19.56 2.19
N ILE A 370 -0.40 -19.32 1.96
CA ILE A 370 -1.30 -18.65 2.91
C ILE A 370 -1.48 -19.49 4.18
N GLU A 371 -1.82 -20.78 4.04
CA GLU A 371 -2.00 -21.67 5.18
C GLU A 371 -0.71 -21.87 5.97
N GLY A 372 0.42 -21.99 5.27
CA GLY A 372 1.73 -22.14 5.90
C GLY A 372 2.16 -20.87 6.63
N MET A 373 1.92 -19.69 6.06
CA MET A 373 2.11 -18.40 6.73
C MET A 373 1.27 -18.30 8.00
N PHE A 374 -0.01 -18.72 7.95
CA PHE A 374 -0.86 -18.74 9.14
C PHE A 374 -0.28 -19.66 10.22
N ARG A 375 0.07 -20.91 9.91
CA ARG A 375 0.68 -21.82 10.88
C ARG A 375 1.97 -21.27 11.48
N LEU A 376 2.83 -20.68 10.66
CA LEU A 376 4.08 -20.04 11.11
C LEU A 376 3.80 -18.91 12.11
N THR A 377 2.94 -17.98 11.72
CA THR A 377 2.64 -16.80 12.52
C THR A 377 1.82 -17.08 13.77
N GLU A 378 0.93 -18.08 13.72
CA GLU A 378 0.27 -18.64 14.90
C GLU A 378 1.28 -19.12 15.95
N GLN A 379 2.29 -19.87 15.50
CA GLN A 379 3.34 -20.37 16.39
C GLN A 379 4.21 -19.23 16.94
N VAL A 380 4.56 -18.26 16.12
CA VAL A 380 5.43 -17.14 16.51
C VAL A 380 4.70 -16.17 17.44
N PHE A 381 3.51 -15.71 17.06
CA PHE A 381 2.82 -14.61 17.76
C PHE A 381 1.71 -15.04 18.72
N GLY A 382 1.32 -16.30 18.74
CA GLY A 382 0.38 -16.85 19.73
C GLY A 382 -1.09 -16.46 19.51
N PHE A 383 -1.57 -16.59 18.29
CA PHE A 383 -2.97 -16.49 17.90
C PHE A 383 -3.41 -17.73 17.11
N LYS A 384 -4.68 -17.79 16.72
CA LYS A 384 -5.28 -18.79 15.84
C LYS A 384 -6.08 -18.12 14.73
N ILE A 385 -5.92 -18.59 13.50
CA ILE A 385 -6.68 -18.12 12.34
C ILE A 385 -7.63 -19.23 11.91
N THR A 386 -8.87 -18.86 11.61
CA THR A 386 -9.92 -19.78 11.14
C THR A 386 -10.60 -19.19 9.92
N GLU A 387 -10.59 -19.91 8.81
CA GLU A 387 -11.35 -19.51 7.63
C GLU A 387 -12.86 -19.63 7.88
N ARG A 388 -13.62 -18.66 7.40
CA ARG A 388 -15.08 -18.65 7.46
C ARG A 388 -15.63 -18.86 6.05
N GLN A 389 -16.75 -19.57 5.98
CA GLN A 389 -17.49 -19.69 4.73
C GLN A 389 -17.91 -18.30 4.23
N THR A 390 -17.62 -18.01 2.95
CA THR A 390 -18.00 -16.77 2.29
C THR A 390 -19.20 -16.95 1.37
N ALA A 391 -19.93 -15.86 1.15
CA ALA A 391 -21.05 -15.81 0.23
C ALA A 391 -20.88 -14.58 -0.69
N TYR A 392 -21.03 -14.78 -2.01
CA TYR A 392 -20.96 -13.70 -2.98
C TYR A 392 -22.35 -13.47 -3.60
N ALA A 393 -22.70 -12.20 -3.75
CA ALA A 393 -23.81 -11.78 -4.59
C ALA A 393 -23.41 -10.52 -5.37
N LYS A 394 -23.97 -10.36 -6.56
CA LYS A 394 -23.81 -9.13 -7.33
C LYS A 394 -24.43 -7.94 -6.58
N PRO A 395 -23.95 -6.71 -6.85
CA PRO A 395 -24.58 -5.52 -6.29
C PRO A 395 -26.10 -5.49 -6.52
N GLY A 396 -26.87 -5.28 -5.45
CA GLY A 396 -28.33 -5.28 -5.47
C GLY A 396 -29.00 -6.65 -5.41
N GLU A 397 -28.24 -7.75 -5.49
CA GLU A 397 -28.79 -9.11 -5.38
C GLU A 397 -28.65 -9.65 -3.95
N LYS A 398 -29.32 -10.77 -3.66
CA LYS A 398 -29.15 -11.48 -2.36
C LYS A 398 -28.22 -12.68 -2.56
N PRO A 399 -27.32 -12.95 -1.58
CA PRO A 399 -26.50 -14.17 -1.64
C PRO A 399 -27.39 -15.42 -1.65
N GLU A 400 -26.97 -16.42 -2.43
CA GLU A 400 -27.65 -17.70 -2.54
C GLU A 400 -27.35 -18.67 -1.36
N SER A 401 -26.29 -18.40 -0.61
CA SER A 401 -25.84 -19.22 0.52
C SER A 401 -25.62 -18.38 1.78
N ASP A 402 -25.68 -19.03 2.93
CA ASP A 402 -25.25 -18.45 4.19
C ASP A 402 -23.73 -18.36 4.23
N GLY A 403 -23.21 -17.28 4.77
CA GLY A 403 -21.76 -17.03 4.90
C GLY A 403 -21.48 -15.55 5.11
N VAL A 404 -20.19 -15.21 5.28
CA VAL A 404 -19.77 -13.82 5.32
C VAL A 404 -19.77 -13.28 3.89
N GLU A 405 -20.51 -12.20 3.64
CA GLU A 405 -20.55 -11.62 2.31
C GLU A 405 -19.19 -11.04 1.91
N VAL A 406 -18.86 -11.19 0.62
CA VAL A 406 -17.65 -10.68 -0.02
C VAL A 406 -17.99 -9.90 -1.29
N TRP A 407 -17.12 -8.99 -1.72
CA TRP A 407 -17.33 -8.15 -2.92
C TRP A 407 -16.96 -8.84 -4.23
N HIS A 408 -16.27 -9.99 -4.17
CA HIS A 408 -15.89 -10.81 -5.33
C HIS A 408 -15.80 -12.28 -4.93
N PRO A 409 -16.13 -13.26 -5.78
CA PRO A 409 -16.17 -14.69 -5.42
C PRO A 409 -14.82 -15.29 -5.01
N GLU A 410 -13.70 -14.69 -5.40
CA GLU A 410 -12.36 -15.12 -5.00
C GLU A 410 -11.91 -14.59 -3.63
N VAL A 411 -12.63 -13.65 -3.05
CA VAL A 411 -12.30 -13.08 -1.73
C VAL A 411 -12.58 -14.11 -0.64
N ARG A 412 -11.65 -14.25 0.30
CA ARG A 412 -11.77 -15.11 1.48
C ARG A 412 -11.93 -14.25 2.73
N PHE A 413 -12.44 -14.88 3.79
CA PHE A 413 -12.63 -14.22 5.09
C PHE A 413 -12.12 -15.11 6.23
N TYR A 414 -11.43 -14.49 7.20
CA TYR A 414 -10.79 -15.18 8.30
C TYR A 414 -11.06 -14.48 9.63
N ASP A 415 -11.20 -15.28 10.71
CA ASP A 415 -11.20 -14.81 12.10
C ASP A 415 -9.84 -15.08 12.74
N LEU A 416 -9.33 -14.12 13.54
CA LEU A 416 -8.09 -14.23 14.30
C LEU A 416 -8.41 -14.15 15.79
N HIS A 417 -8.08 -15.24 16.52
CA HIS A 417 -8.35 -15.38 17.95
C HIS A 417 -7.05 -15.45 18.75
N ASP A 418 -7.00 -14.84 19.92
CA ASP A 418 -5.87 -15.05 20.84
C ASP A 418 -5.81 -16.53 21.28
N ALA A 419 -4.63 -17.15 21.17
CA ALA A 419 -4.48 -18.58 21.45
C ALA A 419 -4.67 -18.96 22.92
N ARG A 420 -4.52 -18.00 23.86
CA ARG A 420 -4.63 -18.24 25.30
C ARG A 420 -6.03 -17.97 25.83
N SER A 421 -6.59 -16.80 25.50
CA SER A 421 -7.91 -16.39 25.99
C SER A 421 -9.05 -16.93 25.13
N GLY A 422 -8.80 -17.20 23.84
CA GLY A 422 -9.82 -17.53 22.85
C GLY A 422 -10.61 -16.33 22.35
N ASP A 423 -10.28 -15.11 22.77
CA ASP A 423 -10.98 -13.90 22.35
C ASP A 423 -10.77 -13.64 20.86
N LEU A 424 -11.83 -13.21 20.19
CA LEU A 424 -11.75 -12.69 18.83
C LEU A 424 -11.03 -11.34 18.85
N LEU A 425 -9.79 -11.29 18.34
CA LEU A 425 -9.01 -10.05 18.23
C LEU A 425 -9.44 -9.23 17.02
N GLY A 426 -9.73 -9.89 15.93
CA GLY A 426 -10.22 -9.28 14.71
C GLY A 426 -10.48 -10.28 13.62
N SER A 427 -10.97 -9.77 12.49
CA SER A 427 -11.22 -10.55 11.28
C SER A 427 -10.69 -9.80 10.07
N PHE A 428 -10.53 -10.50 8.94
CA PHE A 428 -10.04 -9.86 7.73
C PHE A 428 -10.51 -10.53 6.45
N TYR A 429 -10.62 -9.71 5.40
CA TYR A 429 -10.80 -10.15 4.02
C TYR A 429 -9.45 -10.29 3.32
N ALA A 430 -9.32 -11.24 2.40
CA ALA A 430 -8.15 -11.43 1.55
C ALA A 430 -8.55 -11.53 0.07
N ASP A 431 -8.01 -10.64 -0.75
CA ASP A 431 -8.30 -10.46 -2.18
C ASP A 431 -7.00 -10.40 -2.97
N TRP A 432 -6.55 -11.55 -3.51
CA TRP A 432 -5.18 -11.71 -3.99
C TRP A 432 -4.96 -11.50 -5.49
N HIS A 433 -5.98 -11.63 -6.32
CA HIS A 433 -5.78 -11.70 -7.76
C HIS A 433 -6.18 -10.40 -8.50
N PRO A 434 -5.53 -10.09 -9.64
CA PRO A 434 -5.81 -8.90 -10.43
C PRO A 434 -7.16 -9.00 -11.16
N ARG A 435 -7.81 -7.85 -11.31
CA ARG A 435 -9.02 -7.66 -12.13
C ARG A 435 -8.95 -6.31 -12.83
N GLU A 436 -9.78 -6.09 -13.85
CA GLU A 436 -9.83 -4.80 -14.55
C GLU A 436 -10.37 -3.67 -13.67
N GLU A 437 -11.29 -4.00 -12.75
CA GLU A 437 -11.91 -3.07 -11.82
C GLU A 437 -11.06 -2.83 -10.55
N LYS A 438 -9.89 -3.46 -10.45
CA LYS A 438 -9.03 -3.41 -9.27
C LYS A 438 -7.75 -2.64 -9.57
N ARG A 439 -7.40 -1.69 -8.72
CA ARG A 439 -6.13 -0.96 -8.83
C ARG A 439 -4.93 -1.90 -8.71
N GLY A 440 -3.82 -1.55 -9.34
CA GLY A 440 -2.56 -2.29 -9.27
C GLY A 440 -1.84 -2.17 -7.92
N GLY A 441 -0.86 -3.05 -7.70
CA GLY A 441 -0.07 -3.12 -6.47
C GLY A 441 -0.66 -4.08 -5.44
N ALA A 442 -0.08 -4.08 -4.25
CA ALA A 442 -0.63 -4.75 -3.07
C ALA A 442 -0.80 -3.72 -1.96
N TRP A 443 -1.75 -3.96 -1.07
CA TRP A 443 -2.00 -3.07 0.06
C TRP A 443 -2.81 -3.76 1.14
N MET A 444 -2.55 -3.37 2.38
CA MET A 444 -3.44 -3.58 3.52
C MET A 444 -4.30 -2.33 3.73
N ASN A 445 -5.54 -2.51 4.18
CA ASN A 445 -6.40 -1.46 4.71
C ASN A 445 -7.29 -2.01 5.83
N TYR A 446 -8.02 -1.14 6.51
CA TYR A 446 -8.94 -1.54 7.57
C TYR A 446 -10.33 -0.91 7.37
N LEU A 447 -11.35 -1.64 7.82
CA LEU A 447 -12.76 -1.25 7.77
C LEU A 447 -13.29 -0.88 9.16
N ARG A 448 -12.62 -1.36 10.22
CA ARG A 448 -12.93 -1.04 11.62
C ARG A 448 -11.68 -1.15 12.48
N THR A 449 -11.42 -0.12 13.27
CA THR A 449 -10.48 -0.21 14.40
C THR A 449 -11.26 -0.66 15.62
N GLY A 450 -10.82 -1.77 16.23
CA GLY A 450 -11.36 -2.31 17.46
C GLY A 450 -10.80 -1.64 18.70
N LEU A 451 -11.26 -2.10 19.87
CA LEU A 451 -10.76 -1.67 21.18
C LEU A 451 -10.47 -2.87 22.07
N PRO A 452 -9.45 -2.83 22.92
CA PRO A 452 -9.23 -3.83 23.95
C PRO A 452 -10.38 -3.81 24.97
N PRO A 453 -10.55 -4.88 25.77
CA PRO A 453 -11.53 -4.85 26.86
C PRO A 453 -11.08 -3.82 27.91
N VAL A 454 -12.01 -2.96 28.33
CA VAL A 454 -11.79 -1.94 29.35
C VAL A 454 -12.88 -2.04 30.41
N GLU A 455 -12.52 -2.30 31.67
CA GLU A 455 -13.48 -2.48 32.79
C GLU A 455 -14.54 -3.55 32.46
N GLU A 456 -15.83 -3.16 32.43
CA GLU A 456 -16.95 -4.05 32.10
C GLU A 456 -17.27 -4.13 30.60
N LYS A 457 -16.58 -3.35 29.75
CA LYS A 457 -16.81 -3.34 28.31
C LYS A 457 -16.02 -4.49 27.66
N PRO A 458 -16.70 -5.35 26.90
CA PRO A 458 -16.01 -6.42 26.17
C PRO A 458 -15.15 -5.85 25.06
N ARG A 459 -14.21 -6.66 24.56
CA ARG A 459 -13.41 -6.34 23.38
C ARG A 459 -14.30 -5.99 22.19
N GLU A 460 -13.97 -4.93 21.49
CA GLU A 460 -14.44 -4.67 20.12
C GLU A 460 -13.38 -5.22 19.15
N PRO A 461 -13.72 -6.21 18.29
CA PRO A 461 -12.72 -6.77 17.38
C PRO A 461 -12.40 -5.82 16.23
N HIS A 462 -11.17 -5.90 15.72
CA HIS A 462 -10.74 -5.22 14.51
C HIS A 462 -11.31 -5.86 13.26
N LEU A 463 -11.42 -5.10 12.17
CA LEU A 463 -11.74 -5.63 10.84
C LEU A 463 -10.80 -5.02 9.80
N GLY A 464 -9.94 -5.88 9.23
CA GLY A 464 -8.97 -5.49 8.22
C GLY A 464 -9.22 -6.13 6.86
N LEU A 465 -8.38 -5.80 5.90
CA LEU A 465 -8.35 -6.43 4.58
C LEU A 465 -6.93 -6.39 3.99
N ILE A 466 -6.65 -7.37 3.14
CA ILE A 466 -5.45 -7.41 2.30
C ILE A 466 -5.89 -7.55 0.86
N CYS A 467 -5.27 -6.77 -0.01
CA CYS A 467 -5.46 -6.87 -1.45
C CYS A 467 -4.11 -7.02 -2.15
N GLY A 468 -4.07 -7.85 -3.19
CA GLY A 468 -2.90 -8.05 -4.03
C GLY A 468 -3.24 -8.18 -5.50
N ASN A 469 -2.22 -8.30 -6.33
CA ASN A 469 -2.34 -8.54 -7.76
C ASN A 469 -1.37 -9.67 -8.14
N LEU A 470 -1.49 -10.81 -7.43
CA LEU A 470 -0.61 -11.97 -7.55
C LEU A 470 -0.97 -12.82 -8.78
N THR A 471 -0.01 -13.60 -9.25
CA THR A 471 -0.19 -14.54 -10.36
C THR A 471 -1.45 -15.40 -10.15
N PRO A 472 -2.45 -15.35 -11.06
CA PRO A 472 -3.68 -16.13 -10.93
C PRO A 472 -3.47 -17.59 -11.32
N SER A 473 -4.46 -18.45 -11.03
CA SER A 473 -4.51 -19.80 -11.55
C SER A 473 -4.68 -19.82 -13.07
N SER A 474 -4.13 -20.85 -13.71
CA SER A 474 -4.45 -21.18 -15.11
C SER A 474 -5.40 -22.38 -15.14
N LYS A 475 -5.87 -22.75 -16.37
CA LYS A 475 -6.77 -23.90 -16.57
C LYS A 475 -6.21 -25.20 -15.96
N ASP A 476 -4.90 -25.40 -16.10
CA ASP A 476 -4.23 -26.65 -15.79
C ASP A 476 -3.36 -26.61 -14.51
N LYS A 477 -3.20 -25.42 -13.90
CA LYS A 477 -2.34 -25.24 -12.73
C LYS A 477 -2.98 -24.28 -11.72
N PRO A 478 -2.80 -24.53 -10.41
CA PRO A 478 -3.17 -23.57 -9.38
C PRO A 478 -2.36 -22.28 -9.53
N ALA A 479 -2.72 -21.23 -8.81
CA ALA A 479 -1.91 -20.02 -8.72
C ALA A 479 -0.55 -20.35 -8.08
N LEU A 480 0.50 -20.32 -8.87
CA LEU A 480 1.90 -20.56 -8.46
C LEU A 480 2.66 -19.25 -8.42
N LEU A 481 3.06 -18.84 -7.23
CA LEU A 481 3.68 -17.56 -6.97
C LEU A 481 5.18 -17.56 -7.28
N THR A 482 5.73 -16.41 -7.65
CA THR A 482 7.17 -16.16 -7.53
C THR A 482 7.56 -16.02 -6.06
N HIS A 483 8.83 -16.18 -5.72
CA HIS A 483 9.31 -15.91 -4.36
C HIS A 483 9.04 -14.46 -3.95
N ARG A 484 9.19 -13.50 -4.87
CA ARG A 484 8.86 -12.08 -4.65
C ARG A 484 7.38 -11.87 -4.32
N GLU A 485 6.46 -12.60 -4.98
CA GLU A 485 5.05 -12.53 -4.63
C GLU A 485 4.78 -13.12 -3.24
N VAL A 486 5.53 -14.15 -2.83
CA VAL A 486 5.48 -14.68 -1.45
C VAL A 486 5.93 -13.62 -0.45
N GLU A 487 7.04 -12.92 -0.69
CA GLU A 487 7.46 -11.79 0.15
C GLU A 487 6.37 -10.73 0.26
N THR A 488 5.70 -10.39 -0.84
CA THR A 488 4.58 -9.43 -0.84
C THR A 488 3.42 -9.91 0.05
N VAL A 489 3.07 -11.19 0.00
CA VAL A 489 2.02 -11.76 0.88
C VAL A 489 2.38 -11.59 2.36
N PHE A 490 3.62 -11.90 2.72
CA PHE A 490 4.11 -11.74 4.10
C PHE A 490 4.17 -10.29 4.52
N HIS A 491 4.60 -9.40 3.64
CA HIS A 491 4.63 -7.94 3.86
C HIS A 491 3.24 -7.40 4.22
N GLU A 492 2.25 -7.62 3.36
CA GLU A 492 0.88 -7.14 3.61
C GLU A 492 0.27 -7.77 4.87
N PHE A 493 0.61 -9.03 5.14
CA PHE A 493 0.18 -9.70 6.36
C PHE A 493 0.83 -9.08 7.61
N GLY A 494 2.03 -8.54 7.52
CA GLY A 494 2.70 -7.80 8.59
C GLY A 494 1.93 -6.52 8.98
N HIS A 495 1.50 -5.74 7.99
CA HIS A 495 0.60 -4.60 8.23
C HIS A 495 -0.72 -5.02 8.87
N LEU A 496 -1.31 -6.12 8.36
CA LEU A 496 -2.55 -6.65 8.92
C LEU A 496 -2.40 -7.06 10.39
N LEU A 497 -1.31 -7.77 10.73
CA LEU A 497 -1.02 -8.14 12.11
C LEU A 497 -0.85 -6.90 13.01
N HIS A 498 -0.19 -5.85 12.53
CA HIS A 498 -0.07 -4.59 13.24
C HIS A 498 -1.43 -3.96 13.54
N HIS A 499 -2.40 -4.10 12.63
CA HIS A 499 -3.77 -3.64 12.87
C HIS A 499 -4.55 -4.55 13.83
N LEU A 500 -4.59 -5.87 13.53
CA LEU A 500 -5.44 -6.82 14.27
C LEU A 500 -4.97 -7.10 15.70
N LEU A 501 -3.69 -6.91 15.98
CA LEU A 501 -3.10 -7.11 17.31
C LEU A 501 -2.98 -5.82 18.12
N GLY A 502 -3.52 -4.71 17.62
CA GLY A 502 -3.54 -3.43 18.32
C GLY A 502 -4.33 -3.50 19.63
N GLU A 503 -3.76 -2.99 20.73
CA GLU A 503 -4.32 -3.05 22.10
C GLU A 503 -4.38 -1.65 22.75
N VAL A 504 -4.54 -0.60 21.92
CA VAL A 504 -4.65 0.77 22.41
C VAL A 504 -6.12 1.14 22.60
N GLU A 505 -6.46 1.73 23.75
CA GLU A 505 -7.83 2.07 24.16
C GLU A 505 -8.43 3.30 23.45
N ILE A 506 -7.69 3.93 22.54
CA ILE A 506 -8.11 5.07 21.71
C ILE A 506 -8.00 4.66 20.24
N LYS A 507 -9.10 4.68 19.50
CA LYS A 507 -9.16 4.16 18.12
C LYS A 507 -8.22 4.89 17.16
N SER A 508 -8.07 6.19 17.29
CA SER A 508 -7.18 7.01 16.44
C SER A 508 -5.69 6.77 16.70
N LEU A 509 -5.32 6.14 17.82
CA LEU A 509 -3.94 5.75 18.14
C LEU A 509 -3.70 4.23 18.03
N ASN A 510 -4.69 3.43 17.60
CA ASN A 510 -4.62 1.98 17.64
C ASN A 510 -4.26 1.36 16.28
N GLY A 511 -3.57 0.21 16.32
CA GLY A 511 -3.19 -0.56 15.14
C GLY A 511 -2.16 0.17 14.28
N VAL A 512 -2.38 0.22 12.97
CA VAL A 512 -1.46 0.82 11.98
C VAL A 512 -1.45 2.35 11.97
N LYS A 513 -2.14 3.01 12.89
CA LYS A 513 -2.18 4.48 12.99
C LYS A 513 -0.94 5.02 13.71
N VAL A 514 0.21 4.81 13.11
CA VAL A 514 1.55 5.22 13.56
C VAL A 514 2.14 6.21 12.57
N VAL A 515 3.27 6.84 12.94
CA VAL A 515 4.00 7.70 12.01
C VAL A 515 4.49 6.91 10.80
N TRP A 516 4.50 7.56 9.64
CA TRP A 516 4.63 6.91 8.34
C TRP A 516 5.97 6.21 8.11
N ASP A 517 7.05 6.74 8.67
CA ASP A 517 8.39 6.12 8.58
C ASP A 517 8.65 5.02 9.61
N PHE A 518 7.63 4.68 10.41
CA PHE A 518 7.61 3.48 11.26
C PHE A 518 6.68 2.39 10.71
N VAL A 519 5.67 2.75 9.92
CA VAL A 519 4.58 1.85 9.51
C VAL A 519 5.07 0.60 8.77
N GLU A 520 6.20 0.69 8.05
CA GLU A 520 6.78 -0.42 7.28
C GLU A 520 7.62 -1.41 8.12
N LEU A 521 7.93 -1.11 9.38
CA LEU A 521 8.66 -2.06 10.24
C LEU A 521 7.91 -3.39 10.43
N PRO A 522 6.60 -3.40 10.77
CA PRO A 522 5.85 -4.64 10.94
C PRO A 522 5.66 -5.45 9.65
N SER A 523 5.67 -4.79 8.50
CA SER A 523 5.54 -5.45 7.18
C SER A 523 6.88 -6.02 6.70
N GLN A 524 7.94 -5.22 6.70
CA GLN A 524 9.25 -5.63 6.20
C GLN A 524 9.90 -6.73 7.06
N ILE A 525 9.69 -6.73 8.36
CA ILE A 525 10.22 -7.80 9.22
C ILE A 525 9.66 -9.18 8.83
N MET A 526 8.43 -9.24 8.32
CA MET A 526 7.79 -10.48 7.89
C MET A 526 8.45 -11.06 6.63
N GLU A 527 9.02 -10.24 5.74
CA GLU A 527 9.73 -10.70 4.55
C GLU A 527 10.95 -11.57 4.90
N ASN A 528 11.60 -11.31 6.05
CA ASN A 528 12.75 -12.10 6.51
C ASN A 528 12.41 -13.57 6.75
N PHE A 529 11.16 -13.90 7.11
CA PHE A 529 10.73 -15.30 7.26
C PHE A 529 10.75 -16.06 5.93
N CYS A 530 10.62 -15.38 4.78
CA CYS A 530 10.65 -15.99 3.46
C CYS A 530 12.04 -16.50 3.05
N TRP A 531 13.08 -16.17 3.82
CA TRP A 531 14.48 -16.53 3.54
C TRP A 531 15.07 -17.54 4.53
N SER A 532 14.27 -18.06 5.44
CA SER A 532 14.72 -19.01 6.45
C SER A 532 14.23 -20.43 6.13
N ARG A 533 15.14 -21.42 6.12
CA ARG A 533 14.80 -22.84 5.90
C ARG A 533 13.66 -23.30 6.80
N VAL A 534 13.77 -22.99 8.10
CA VAL A 534 12.75 -23.44 9.08
C VAL A 534 11.39 -22.80 8.85
N SER A 535 11.34 -21.61 8.27
CA SER A 535 10.09 -20.95 7.91
C SER A 535 9.52 -21.51 6.60
N LEU A 536 10.36 -21.73 5.58
CA LEU A 536 9.97 -22.31 4.29
C LEU A 536 9.31 -23.68 4.45
N ASP A 537 9.73 -24.50 5.43
CA ASP A 537 9.15 -25.81 5.69
C ASP A 537 7.65 -25.74 6.06
N PHE A 538 7.14 -24.58 6.45
CA PHE A 538 5.71 -24.37 6.70
C PHE A 538 4.90 -24.22 5.42
N PHE A 539 5.46 -23.60 4.38
CA PHE A 539 4.68 -23.14 3.22
C PHE A 539 5.29 -23.48 1.84
N ALA A 540 6.58 -23.81 1.75
CA ALA A 540 7.23 -24.10 0.49
C ALA A 540 7.15 -25.61 0.16
N LYS A 541 5.97 -26.05 -0.36
CA LYS A 541 5.68 -27.43 -0.72
C LYS A 541 5.25 -27.58 -2.16
N HIS A 542 5.78 -28.58 -2.84
CA HIS A 542 5.43 -28.84 -4.23
C HIS A 542 3.93 -29.14 -4.39
N TYR A 543 3.25 -28.42 -5.27
CA TYR A 543 1.79 -28.43 -5.39
C TYR A 543 1.19 -29.78 -5.81
N GLU A 544 1.97 -30.69 -6.46
CA GLU A 544 1.51 -32.03 -6.84
C GLU A 544 1.94 -33.09 -5.83
N THR A 545 3.17 -33.00 -5.31
CA THR A 545 3.74 -34.10 -4.48
C THR A 545 3.67 -33.82 -2.98
N GLY A 546 3.48 -32.56 -2.56
CA GLY A 546 3.54 -32.14 -1.17
C GLY A 546 4.94 -32.13 -0.56
N GLU A 547 5.98 -32.48 -1.34
CA GLU A 547 7.36 -32.49 -0.86
C GLU A 547 7.86 -31.05 -0.60
N PRO A 548 8.65 -30.84 0.47
CA PRO A 548 9.23 -29.54 0.74
C PRO A 548 10.26 -29.16 -0.32
N ILE A 549 10.55 -27.87 -0.46
CA ILE A 549 11.60 -27.40 -1.36
C ILE A 549 12.92 -28.10 -1.07
N PRO A 550 13.61 -28.70 -2.08
CA PRO A 550 14.88 -29.39 -1.87
C PRO A 550 15.97 -28.45 -1.32
N GLU A 551 16.82 -28.97 -0.43
CA GLU A 551 17.92 -28.18 0.15
C GLU A 551 18.84 -27.60 -0.94
N SER A 552 19.13 -28.35 -2.01
CA SER A 552 19.94 -27.87 -3.12
C SER A 552 19.32 -26.65 -3.82
N LEU A 553 17.99 -26.65 -4.02
CA LEU A 553 17.27 -25.53 -4.64
C LEU A 553 17.19 -24.34 -3.67
N PHE A 554 16.97 -24.58 -2.39
CA PHE A 554 17.01 -23.53 -1.36
C PHE A 554 18.39 -22.86 -1.28
N GLN A 555 19.48 -23.62 -1.35
CA GLN A 555 20.85 -23.04 -1.36
C GLN A 555 21.12 -22.19 -2.61
N LYS A 556 20.62 -22.59 -3.78
CA LYS A 556 20.70 -21.78 -5.02
C LYS A 556 19.90 -20.47 -4.84
N MET A 557 18.70 -20.55 -4.29
CA MET A 557 17.86 -19.39 -3.98
C MET A 557 18.58 -18.41 -3.03
N LEU A 558 19.17 -18.91 -1.94
CA LEU A 558 19.97 -18.10 -1.01
C LEU A 558 21.19 -17.49 -1.67
N GLY A 559 21.89 -18.24 -2.54
CA GLY A 559 23.02 -17.72 -3.31
C GLY A 559 22.64 -16.56 -4.20
N ALA A 560 21.45 -16.62 -4.79
CA ALA A 560 20.90 -15.56 -5.66
C ALA A 560 20.26 -14.38 -4.89
N ARG A 561 20.05 -14.48 -3.59
CA ARG A 561 19.35 -13.46 -2.77
C ARG A 561 19.89 -12.04 -2.97
N ASN A 562 21.21 -11.91 -3.03
CA ASN A 562 21.88 -10.61 -3.15
C ASN A 562 22.29 -10.28 -4.60
N PHE A 563 21.77 -11.05 -5.59
CA PHE A 563 22.06 -10.79 -6.99
C PHE A 563 21.54 -9.40 -7.39
N GLN A 564 22.44 -8.56 -7.93
CA GLN A 564 22.15 -7.18 -8.31
C GLN A 564 21.45 -6.35 -7.21
N SER A 565 21.72 -6.66 -5.94
CA SER A 565 21.10 -5.95 -4.81
C SER A 565 21.45 -4.46 -4.81
N ALA A 566 22.60 -4.05 -5.34
CA ALA A 566 22.94 -2.64 -5.44
C ALA A 566 22.14 -1.92 -6.54
N MET A 567 21.81 -2.59 -7.64
CA MET A 567 20.87 -2.05 -8.65
C MET A 567 19.46 -1.86 -8.07
N ALA A 568 18.97 -2.85 -7.35
CA ALA A 568 17.68 -2.78 -6.66
C ALA A 568 17.66 -1.65 -5.60
N GLN A 569 18.72 -1.56 -4.79
CA GLN A 569 18.87 -0.51 -3.77
C GLN A 569 18.88 0.88 -4.40
N MET A 570 19.71 1.10 -5.43
CA MET A 570 19.78 2.41 -6.10
C MET A 570 18.44 2.81 -6.73
N ARG A 571 17.66 1.85 -7.25
CA ARG A 571 16.31 2.12 -7.77
C ARG A 571 15.37 2.63 -6.67
N GLN A 572 15.39 2.02 -5.49
CA GLN A 572 14.57 2.48 -4.36
C GLN A 572 15.01 3.86 -3.86
N LEU A 573 16.31 4.09 -3.80
CA LEU A 573 16.89 5.39 -3.44
C LEU A 573 16.57 6.46 -4.49
N ALA A 574 16.53 6.10 -5.79
CA ALA A 574 16.09 6.99 -6.86
C ALA A 574 14.64 7.44 -6.66
N PHE A 575 13.74 6.55 -6.22
CA PHE A 575 12.35 6.91 -5.93
C PHE A 575 12.26 7.87 -4.74
N GLY A 576 12.98 7.60 -3.65
CA GLY A 576 13.06 8.50 -2.50
C GLY A 576 13.71 9.86 -2.83
N LYS A 577 14.77 9.85 -3.66
CA LYS A 577 15.42 11.08 -4.14
C LYS A 577 14.48 11.93 -4.99
N MET A 578 13.81 11.31 -5.97
CA MET A 578 12.82 11.98 -6.82
C MET A 578 11.69 12.59 -5.98
N ASP A 579 11.15 11.81 -5.05
CA ASP A 579 10.08 12.26 -4.16
C ASP A 579 10.49 13.50 -3.37
N LEU A 580 11.60 13.41 -2.63
CA LEU A 580 12.06 14.52 -1.78
C LEU A 580 12.43 15.76 -2.59
N ASP A 581 13.19 15.62 -3.68
CA ASP A 581 13.60 16.78 -4.49
C ASP A 581 12.43 17.48 -5.18
N LEU A 582 11.43 16.72 -5.67
CA LEU A 582 10.22 17.32 -6.25
C LEU A 582 9.45 18.15 -5.20
N HIS A 583 9.46 17.75 -3.93
CA HIS A 583 8.75 18.44 -2.87
C HIS A 583 9.58 19.50 -2.12
N ILE A 584 10.92 19.50 -2.27
CA ILE A 584 11.81 20.48 -1.61
C ILE A 584 12.21 21.59 -2.58
N GLN A 585 12.64 21.24 -3.82
CA GLN A 585 13.30 22.17 -4.72
C GLN A 585 12.57 22.37 -6.06
N HIS A 586 11.86 21.35 -6.55
CA HIS A 586 11.31 21.33 -7.92
C HIS A 586 9.78 21.36 -7.97
N TYR A 587 9.15 22.03 -7.02
CA TYR A 587 7.69 22.17 -6.96
C TYR A 587 7.11 23.15 -7.99
N GLN A 588 7.93 24.01 -8.59
CA GLN A 588 7.50 24.96 -9.61
C GLN A 588 7.66 24.38 -11.01
N LYS A 589 6.61 24.50 -11.81
CA LYS A 589 6.65 24.10 -13.21
C LYS A 589 7.68 24.97 -13.97
N PRO A 590 8.69 24.36 -14.63
CA PRO A 590 9.64 25.11 -15.45
C PRO A 590 8.95 25.68 -16.70
N ASP A 591 9.56 26.70 -17.33
CA ASP A 591 9.01 27.39 -18.51
C ASP A 591 8.72 26.43 -19.67
N ASP A 592 9.56 25.41 -19.86
CA ASP A 592 9.38 24.36 -20.88
C ASP A 592 8.39 23.26 -20.45
N GLY A 593 8.00 23.22 -19.18
CA GLY A 593 7.10 22.20 -18.61
C GLY A 593 7.64 20.77 -18.65
N ASP A 594 8.92 20.56 -18.96
CA ASP A 594 9.53 19.25 -19.20
C ASP A 594 9.83 18.51 -17.88
N LEU A 595 8.86 17.71 -17.45
CA LEU A 595 8.99 16.86 -16.27
C LEU A 595 10.09 15.79 -16.44
N ASP A 596 10.25 15.24 -17.65
CA ASP A 596 11.27 14.21 -17.91
C ASP A 596 12.69 14.76 -17.76
N ARG A 597 12.91 16.00 -18.19
CA ARG A 597 14.21 16.68 -18.01
C ARG A 597 14.50 16.88 -16.52
N ILE A 598 13.57 17.45 -15.77
CA ILE A 598 13.75 17.70 -14.33
C ILE A 598 14.03 16.42 -13.57
N VAL A 599 13.23 15.36 -13.76
CA VAL A 599 13.44 14.09 -13.06
C VAL A 599 14.77 13.45 -13.47
N ARG A 600 15.20 13.57 -14.72
CA ARG A 600 16.50 13.07 -15.18
C ARG A 600 17.66 13.82 -14.50
N GLU A 601 17.55 15.12 -14.33
CA GLU A 601 18.55 15.94 -13.61
C GLU A 601 18.62 15.55 -12.13
N ILE A 602 17.48 15.34 -11.46
CA ILE A 602 17.40 14.85 -10.08
C ILE A 602 18.07 13.48 -9.93
N LEU A 603 17.86 12.58 -10.89
CA LEU A 603 18.31 11.19 -10.83
C LEU A 603 19.67 10.94 -11.49
N ASP A 604 20.42 11.98 -11.80
CA ASP A 604 21.78 11.80 -12.33
C ASP A 604 22.66 10.99 -11.38
N GLY A 605 23.21 9.90 -11.89
CA GLY A 605 24.03 8.95 -11.13
C GLY A 605 23.25 8.03 -10.16
N TYR A 606 21.92 8.01 -10.23
CA TYR A 606 21.07 7.05 -9.50
C TYR A 606 20.57 5.90 -10.37
N LEU A 607 20.48 6.11 -11.67
CA LEU A 607 19.97 5.12 -12.62
C LEU A 607 21.10 4.59 -13.52
N MET A 608 20.93 3.35 -13.97
CA MET A 608 21.80 2.75 -14.95
C MET A 608 21.75 3.55 -16.26
N PRO A 609 22.92 3.85 -16.90
CA PRO A 609 22.95 4.48 -18.21
C PRO A 609 22.31 3.60 -19.29
N LEU A 610 21.37 4.16 -20.04
CA LEU A 610 20.61 3.47 -21.09
C LEU A 610 20.79 4.12 -22.46
N ALA A 611 20.58 3.34 -23.52
CA ALA A 611 20.71 3.81 -24.91
C ALA A 611 19.67 4.90 -25.27
N ILE A 612 18.53 4.89 -24.60
CA ILE A 612 17.50 5.93 -24.69
C ILE A 612 17.10 6.34 -23.28
N HIS A 613 16.64 7.58 -23.14
CA HIS A 613 16.07 8.05 -21.88
C HIS A 613 14.58 7.70 -21.84
N PRO A 614 14.15 6.82 -20.91
CA PRO A 614 12.72 6.56 -20.75
C PRO A 614 11.99 7.81 -20.19
N PRO A 615 10.70 7.97 -20.51
CA PRO A 615 9.85 8.89 -19.76
C PRO A 615 9.87 8.61 -18.26
N THR A 616 9.73 9.65 -17.46
CA THR A 616 9.70 9.47 -16.01
C THR A 616 8.50 8.65 -15.55
N MET A 617 8.75 7.77 -14.57
CA MET A 617 7.68 7.02 -13.93
C MET A 617 6.77 7.88 -13.02
N ALA A 618 7.13 9.12 -12.75
CA ALA A 618 6.32 10.02 -11.91
C ALA A 618 4.85 10.07 -12.36
N ARG A 619 4.57 10.00 -13.69
CA ARG A 619 3.22 10.04 -14.25
C ARG A 619 2.30 8.88 -13.87
N ARG A 620 2.86 7.79 -13.38
CA ARG A 620 2.13 6.60 -12.92
C ARG A 620 2.45 6.23 -11.46
N PHE A 621 3.16 7.10 -10.77
CA PHE A 621 3.61 6.83 -9.40
C PHE A 621 2.53 7.20 -8.38
N THR A 622 1.55 6.31 -8.24
CA THR A 622 0.39 6.49 -7.37
C THR A 622 0.76 6.72 -5.90
N HIS A 623 1.87 6.13 -5.41
CA HIS A 623 2.39 6.39 -4.06
C HIS A 623 2.54 7.87 -3.77
N LEU A 624 3.02 8.66 -4.74
CA LEU A 624 3.28 10.09 -4.54
C LEU A 624 2.10 10.97 -4.91
N PHE A 625 1.28 10.58 -5.90
CA PHE A 625 0.37 11.52 -6.54
C PHE A 625 -1.12 11.12 -6.54
N ALA A 626 -1.47 9.94 -6.00
CA ALA A 626 -2.86 9.49 -5.96
C ALA A 626 -3.64 9.91 -4.70
N SER A 627 -3.05 10.74 -3.84
CA SER A 627 -3.71 11.28 -2.64
C SER A 627 -3.10 12.63 -2.27
N ALA A 628 -3.80 13.42 -1.44
CA ALA A 628 -3.32 14.75 -1.04
C ALA A 628 -1.96 14.72 -0.32
N THR A 629 -1.67 13.67 0.43
CA THR A 629 -0.38 13.43 1.08
C THR A 629 0.16 12.03 0.75
N GLY A 630 -0.45 10.95 1.25
CA GLY A 630 0.00 9.58 1.03
C GLY A 630 1.49 9.39 1.37
N TYR A 631 2.23 8.79 0.45
CA TYR A 631 3.69 8.62 0.54
C TYR A 631 4.51 9.84 0.06
N ALA A 632 3.86 10.94 -0.31
CA ALA A 632 4.57 12.14 -0.78
C ALA A 632 5.49 12.69 0.31
N ALA A 633 6.72 13.03 -0.07
CA ALA A 633 7.85 13.32 0.80
C ALA A 633 8.15 12.21 1.84
N GLY A 634 7.64 11.00 1.60
CA GLY A 634 7.68 9.88 2.53
C GLY A 634 8.18 8.56 1.94
N TYR A 635 8.55 8.50 0.67
CA TYR A 635 8.99 7.25 0.04
C TYR A 635 10.29 6.69 0.64
N TYR A 636 11.13 7.55 1.23
CA TYR A 636 12.34 7.14 1.96
C TYR A 636 12.03 6.15 3.10
N SER A 637 10.80 6.15 3.63
CA SER A 637 10.37 5.33 4.76
C SER A 637 10.61 3.84 4.57
N TYR A 638 10.52 3.33 3.33
CA TYR A 638 10.87 1.93 3.03
C TYR A 638 12.32 1.60 3.41
N LYS A 639 13.26 2.49 3.09
CA LYS A 639 14.67 2.28 3.46
C LYS A 639 14.99 2.64 4.91
N TRP A 640 14.21 3.54 5.47
CA TRP A 640 14.29 3.86 6.90
C TRP A 640 13.83 2.67 7.75
N ALA A 641 12.68 2.10 7.44
CA ALA A 641 12.14 0.95 8.14
C ALA A 641 12.95 -0.33 7.94
N GLU A 642 13.66 -0.49 6.80
CA GLU A 642 14.58 -1.61 6.56
C GLU A 642 15.76 -1.61 7.56
N VAL A 643 16.18 -0.46 8.06
CA VAL A 643 17.16 -0.39 9.14
C VAL A 643 16.56 -0.91 10.45
N LEU A 644 15.30 -0.54 10.73
CA LEU A 644 14.59 -0.96 11.94
C LEU A 644 14.27 -2.46 11.92
N ASP A 645 13.80 -2.97 10.77
CA ASP A 645 13.48 -4.40 10.62
C ASP A 645 14.72 -5.27 10.78
N ALA A 646 15.85 -4.87 10.15
CA ALA A 646 17.10 -5.58 10.25
C ALA A 646 17.60 -5.68 11.69
N ASP A 647 17.50 -4.61 12.48
CA ASP A 647 17.84 -4.62 13.88
C ASP A 647 16.90 -5.53 14.67
N ALA A 648 15.57 -5.34 14.53
CA ALA A 648 14.57 -6.15 15.22
C ALA A 648 14.69 -7.64 14.88
N PHE A 649 14.96 -7.99 13.63
CA PHE A 649 15.11 -9.39 13.20
C PHE A 649 16.35 -10.08 13.78
N THR A 650 17.37 -9.33 14.23
CA THR A 650 18.51 -9.94 14.92
C THR A 650 18.11 -10.69 16.20
N ARG A 651 17.02 -10.27 16.86
CA ARG A 651 16.48 -11.00 18.03
C ARG A 651 15.91 -12.35 17.64
N PHE A 652 15.19 -12.43 16.51
CA PHE A 652 14.69 -13.69 15.97
C PHE A 652 15.83 -14.60 15.51
N ALA A 653 16.81 -14.04 14.80
CA ALA A 653 17.97 -14.81 14.34
C ALA A 653 18.77 -15.40 15.53
N GLY A 654 18.94 -14.66 16.61
CA GLY A 654 19.67 -15.08 17.80
C GLY A 654 18.97 -16.11 18.67
N ALA A 655 17.61 -16.08 18.71
CA ALA A 655 16.81 -16.98 19.54
C ALA A 655 16.24 -18.20 18.77
N GLY A 656 16.38 -18.20 17.44
CA GLY A 656 15.71 -19.07 16.50
C GLY A 656 14.53 -18.37 15.84
N VAL A 657 14.51 -18.39 14.49
CA VAL A 657 13.60 -17.59 13.65
C VAL A 657 12.12 -17.75 14.03
N ILE A 658 11.69 -18.94 14.46
CA ILE A 658 10.31 -19.24 14.86
C ILE A 658 10.11 -19.21 16.39
N SER A 659 10.94 -18.42 17.12
CA SER A 659 10.85 -18.31 18.58
C SER A 659 9.53 -17.65 19.00
N HIS A 660 8.70 -18.43 19.72
CA HIS A 660 7.47 -17.90 20.33
C HIS A 660 7.74 -16.81 21.37
N GLU A 661 8.84 -16.92 22.14
CA GLU A 661 9.22 -15.92 23.15
C GLU A 661 9.47 -14.56 22.49
N VAL A 662 10.33 -14.53 21.46
CA VAL A 662 10.65 -13.29 20.72
C VAL A 662 9.44 -12.78 19.96
N GLY A 663 8.63 -13.65 19.34
CA GLY A 663 7.40 -13.28 18.68
C GLY A 663 6.40 -12.62 19.62
N ARG A 664 6.26 -13.15 20.84
CA ARG A 664 5.43 -12.52 21.89
C ARG A 664 6.00 -11.18 22.34
N GLU A 665 7.30 -11.08 22.50
CA GLU A 665 7.96 -9.81 22.83
C GLU A 665 7.70 -8.75 21.75
N PHE A 666 7.81 -9.11 20.47
CA PHE A 666 7.53 -8.23 19.34
C PHE A 666 6.05 -7.85 19.26
N ARG A 667 5.13 -8.81 19.46
CA ARG A 667 3.69 -8.55 19.58
C ARG A 667 3.40 -7.53 20.68
N ASP A 668 3.91 -7.77 21.90
CA ASP A 668 3.54 -6.99 23.07
C ASP A 668 4.21 -5.59 23.10
N LYS A 669 5.38 -5.43 22.45
CA LYS A 669 6.14 -4.17 22.46
C LYS A 669 5.98 -3.33 21.18
N ILE A 670 5.63 -3.93 20.06
CA ILE A 670 5.52 -3.27 18.77
C ILE A 670 4.09 -3.36 18.24
N LEU A 671 3.61 -4.57 17.88
CA LEU A 671 2.35 -4.74 17.16
C LEU A 671 1.13 -4.28 17.97
N SER A 672 1.16 -4.41 19.28
CA SER A 672 0.01 -4.02 20.13
C SER A 672 0.01 -2.53 20.51
N ARG A 673 1.09 -1.81 20.21
CA ARG A 673 1.32 -0.48 20.81
C ARG A 673 0.69 0.66 20.03
N GLY A 674 0.41 0.49 18.74
CA GLY A 674 -0.05 1.59 17.89
C GLY A 674 0.79 2.85 18.11
N ASN A 675 0.16 4.01 18.18
CA ASN A 675 0.79 5.31 18.48
C ASN A 675 0.66 5.70 19.97
N SER A 676 0.69 4.70 20.87
CA SER A 676 0.59 4.97 22.32
C SER A 676 1.85 5.63 22.92
N ALA A 677 2.97 5.62 22.18
CA ALA A 677 4.23 6.28 22.50
C ALA A 677 4.85 6.86 21.23
N GLN A 678 5.90 7.68 21.36
CA GLN A 678 6.64 8.13 20.18
C GLN A 678 7.38 6.96 19.53
N ALA A 679 7.37 6.90 18.19
CA ALA A 679 8.01 5.80 17.46
C ALA A 679 9.54 5.71 17.71
N ALA A 680 10.19 6.80 18.11
CA ALA A 680 11.61 6.83 18.45
C ALA A 680 11.93 6.22 19.82
N GLU A 681 10.94 6.02 20.69
CA GLU A 681 11.06 5.37 22.02
C GLU A 681 11.00 3.84 21.91
#